data_0ce73c266587dae88ec5a23bce93d442
#
_entry.id   0ce73c266587dae88ec5a23bce93d442
#
_cell.length_a   1.000
_cell.length_b   1.000
_cell.length_c   1.000
_cell.angle_alpha   90.00
_cell.angle_beta   90.00
_cell.angle_gamma   90.00
#
_symmetry.space_group_name_H-M   'P 1'
#
loop_
_entity.id
_entity.type
_entity.pdbx_description
1 polymer ?
#
loop_
_entity_poly.entity_id
_entity_poly.type
_entity_poly.pdbx_seq_one_letter_code
_entity_poly.pdbx_strand_id
1 'polypeptide(L)'
;MFNGTFSGNLMGFLYFTLFIVSGVFISNNLFKKLSFLTRIFLGTVTGTVLLMWLPVMVSFILGFNVLSHIIAFVLLLGLDVLSVFLAKKPKLTSFNFSFSKDDLFTLIPVLIMTVFYGIVEASHIMQPSETGGMIFGQSTYADVHIHLSFITAPIKQGTVPFYYNIAPENQVSYPFLSDTVSSSIYIFGASLRWSYIIPTIMGAFNVYLGAFMFFRLWLKKFSKALIAFILFAFNGGFGFMYFFDNLRINEDNFTRIFEKLYETPTNLDGNMIRWVNTFCDMMIPQRATLFGWMMLFAILYLLYRAVFLKENDKYIYAGVLAGLTPLISTHIFLAVGIISAVWMLSRLYLMAKFKPKYAFYIALALVVLGGIIFIATCIKTGDSIMNVDYDQAGMNVLGAVGIIIALIYASLILINLFNGKFKEIFFSWGIYLIIVLALAMPQLIKFTFGQAQGEGFLEPHFNWINSKDSYFWFYVKNMGVPALLIIPALFNASKRNLSVVAPIAVLMLLAETFSLQPNVYDNNKIIYPAFFLAIGVIADYMVSVYEKLKGIKGREILATTVIIACVLSGVLSMGREYVADEYEMFSSPQVQVAAWVDENTEDDAVFLTNDRYNNAITGLTGRSVVCGGGWFFSTHGLPNHSQLQNDVRQMYADPENSKVLFEKHRVDYIVVGPDEKGSYTVNEDAIKNIADMVYNENGIQVYKLK
;
A
#
# COMPACT_ATOMS: atom_id res chain seq x y z
N MET A 1 0.04 7.81 28.12
CA MET A 1 1.20 8.00 27.21
C MET A 1 0.82 8.27 25.75
N PHE A 2 -0.24 7.73 25.23
CA PHE A 2 -0.62 7.97 23.80
C PHE A 2 -0.94 9.45 23.46
N ASN A 3 -1.23 10.30 24.44
CA ASN A 3 -1.38 11.77 24.24
C ASN A 3 -0.05 12.50 24.00
N GLY A 4 1.08 11.87 24.33
CA GLY A 4 2.40 12.45 24.22
C GLY A 4 2.66 13.61 25.18
N THR A 5 3.92 14.07 25.20
CA THR A 5 4.36 15.25 25.94
C THR A 5 4.83 16.32 24.96
N PHE A 6 4.88 17.59 25.40
CA PHE A 6 5.42 18.65 24.54
C PHE A 6 6.88 18.36 24.11
N SER A 7 7.73 17.94 25.05
CA SER A 7 9.12 17.57 24.76
C SER A 7 9.21 16.35 23.86
N GLY A 8 8.35 15.33 24.07
CA GLY A 8 8.29 14.14 23.24
C GLY A 8 7.87 14.47 21.81
N ASN A 9 6.84 15.30 21.64
CA ASN A 9 6.43 15.78 20.32
C ASN A 9 7.59 16.52 19.62
N LEU A 10 8.26 17.43 20.32
CA LEU A 10 9.39 18.17 19.76
C LEU A 10 10.52 17.23 19.33
N MET A 11 10.91 16.27 20.17
CA MET A 11 11.99 15.31 19.87
C MET A 11 11.64 14.37 18.72
N GLY A 12 10.44 13.79 18.73
CA GLY A 12 9.99 12.88 17.67
C GLY A 12 9.90 13.58 16.31
N PHE A 13 9.35 14.81 16.27
CA PHE A 13 9.24 15.56 15.01
C PHE A 13 10.59 16.13 14.55
N LEU A 14 11.47 16.49 15.46
CA LEU A 14 12.83 16.84 15.11
C LEU A 14 13.57 15.65 14.48
N TYR A 15 13.44 14.48 15.09
CA TYR A 15 14.01 13.24 14.55
C TYR A 15 13.51 12.95 13.13
N PHE A 16 12.19 13.00 12.91
CA PHE A 16 11.58 12.88 11.58
C PHE A 16 12.15 13.91 10.61
N THR A 17 12.16 15.19 10.99
CA THR A 17 12.61 16.29 10.12
C THR A 17 14.08 16.13 9.72
N LEU A 18 14.94 15.69 10.63
CA LEU A 18 16.35 15.45 10.34
C LEU A 18 16.54 14.39 9.27
N PHE A 19 15.77 13.29 9.29
CA PHE A 19 15.81 12.27 8.22
C PHE A 19 15.36 12.84 6.88
N ILE A 20 14.28 13.63 6.85
CA ILE A 20 13.80 14.24 5.62
C ILE A 20 14.84 15.23 5.05
N VAL A 21 15.43 16.08 5.89
CA VAL A 21 16.47 17.05 5.49
C VAL A 21 17.72 16.33 4.98
N SER A 22 18.19 15.29 5.67
CA SER A 22 19.32 14.46 5.21
C SER A 22 19.01 13.78 3.88
N GLY A 23 17.79 13.24 3.70
CA GLY A 23 17.38 12.69 2.42
C GLY A 23 17.45 13.70 1.27
N VAL A 24 16.99 14.94 1.51
CA VAL A 24 17.10 16.04 0.54
C VAL A 24 18.57 16.41 0.30
N PHE A 25 19.40 16.42 1.32
CA PHE A 25 20.85 16.67 1.23
C PHE A 25 21.54 15.59 0.37
N ILE A 26 21.28 14.31 0.64
CA ILE A 26 21.80 13.17 -0.14
C ILE A 26 21.36 13.28 -1.61
N SER A 27 20.07 13.51 -1.84
CA SER A 27 19.53 13.67 -3.20
C SER A 27 20.15 14.83 -3.96
N ASN A 28 20.36 15.96 -3.27
CA ASN A 28 21.01 17.12 -3.85
C ASN A 28 22.46 16.83 -4.29
N ASN A 29 23.19 16.01 -3.54
CA ASN A 29 24.54 15.59 -3.86
C ASN A 29 24.58 14.61 -5.05
N LEU A 30 23.68 13.61 -5.06
CA LEU A 30 23.67 12.53 -6.04
C LEU A 30 23.04 12.96 -7.38
N PHE A 31 22.07 13.86 -7.38
CA PHE A 31 21.27 14.21 -8.57
C PHE A 31 21.44 15.67 -9.01
N LYS A 32 22.66 16.22 -8.97
CA LYS A 32 22.98 17.62 -9.31
C LYS A 32 22.45 18.09 -10.68
N LYS A 33 22.28 17.17 -11.65
CA LYS A 33 21.80 17.47 -12.99
C LYS A 33 20.27 17.56 -13.09
N LEU A 34 19.54 17.13 -12.08
CA LEU A 34 18.08 17.17 -12.05
C LEU A 34 17.60 18.53 -11.53
N SER A 35 16.34 18.89 -11.87
CA SER A 35 15.70 20.11 -11.35
C SER A 35 15.65 20.10 -9.82
N PHE A 36 15.55 21.29 -9.22
CA PHE A 36 15.47 21.40 -7.77
C PHE A 36 14.26 20.64 -7.21
N LEU A 37 13.10 20.77 -7.84
CA LEU A 37 11.89 20.04 -7.44
C LEU A 37 12.08 18.51 -7.49
N THR A 38 12.77 18.01 -8.54
CA THR A 38 13.11 16.56 -8.60
C THR A 38 14.00 16.13 -7.46
N ARG A 39 14.98 16.96 -7.08
CA ARG A 39 15.86 16.65 -5.95
C ARG A 39 15.14 16.68 -4.62
N ILE A 40 14.17 17.58 -4.42
CA ILE A 40 13.27 17.58 -3.26
C ILE A 40 12.45 16.28 -3.25
N PHE A 41 11.80 15.93 -4.35
CA PHE A 41 10.99 14.72 -4.45
C PHE A 41 11.80 13.45 -4.09
N LEU A 42 12.89 13.21 -4.81
CA LEU A 42 13.75 12.06 -4.53
C LEU A 42 14.36 12.11 -3.12
N GLY A 43 14.60 13.30 -2.60
CA GLY A 43 15.13 13.52 -1.28
C GLY A 43 14.15 13.21 -0.17
N THR A 44 12.92 13.70 -0.26
CA THR A 44 11.88 13.42 0.73
C THR A 44 11.51 11.92 0.74
N VAL A 45 11.46 11.27 -0.43
CA VAL A 45 11.34 9.81 -0.52
C VAL A 45 12.52 9.11 0.15
N THR A 46 13.77 9.53 -0.15
CA THR A 46 14.97 8.95 0.47
C THR A 46 14.96 9.09 1.98
N GLY A 47 14.65 10.28 2.50
CA GLY A 47 14.60 10.53 3.94
C GLY A 47 13.56 9.66 4.64
N THR A 48 12.36 9.52 4.04
CA THR A 48 11.31 8.63 4.57
C THR A 48 11.76 7.18 4.57
N VAL A 49 12.38 6.70 3.49
CA VAL A 49 12.88 5.31 3.38
C VAL A 49 14.02 5.06 4.38
N LEU A 50 14.92 6.00 4.56
CA LEU A 50 16.00 5.89 5.56
C LEU A 50 15.44 5.86 6.98
N LEU A 51 14.40 6.64 7.29
CA LEU A 51 13.72 6.58 8.58
C LEU A 51 13.00 5.25 8.81
N MET A 52 12.42 4.65 7.78
CA MET A 52 11.84 3.31 7.86
C MET A 52 12.91 2.24 8.11
N TRP A 53 14.04 2.31 7.43
CA TRP A 53 15.01 1.23 7.40
C TRP A 53 16.11 1.33 8.48
N LEU A 54 16.73 2.48 8.69
CA LEU A 54 17.92 2.56 9.59
C LEU A 54 17.60 2.19 11.03
N PRO A 55 16.52 2.72 11.67
CA PRO A 55 16.15 2.31 13.02
C PRO A 55 15.87 0.81 13.10
N VAL A 56 15.11 0.26 12.15
CA VAL A 56 14.75 -1.16 12.11
C VAL A 56 15.98 -2.05 11.90
N MET A 57 16.90 -1.67 11.00
CA MET A 57 18.14 -2.43 10.79
C MET A 57 18.99 -2.52 12.06
N VAL A 58 19.13 -1.41 12.79
CA VAL A 58 19.84 -1.41 14.07
C VAL A 58 19.08 -2.23 15.11
N SER A 59 17.76 -2.14 15.11
CA SER A 59 16.88 -2.85 16.06
C SER A 59 16.90 -4.37 15.90
N PHE A 60 17.24 -4.91 14.74
CA PHE A 60 17.47 -6.37 14.58
C PHE A 60 18.60 -6.90 15.48
N ILE A 61 19.51 -6.03 15.91
CA ILE A 61 20.68 -6.41 16.73
C ILE A 61 20.52 -5.95 18.17
N LEU A 62 20.02 -4.74 18.38
CA LEU A 62 20.01 -4.06 19.70
C LEU A 62 18.60 -3.92 20.29
N GLY A 63 17.58 -4.44 19.62
CA GLY A 63 16.18 -4.24 20.01
C GLY A 63 15.63 -2.87 19.59
N PHE A 64 14.31 -2.73 19.62
CA PHE A 64 13.63 -1.49 19.23
C PHE A 64 13.54 -0.53 20.42
N ASN A 65 14.54 0.33 20.56
CA ASN A 65 14.70 1.23 21.70
C ASN A 65 15.35 2.55 21.27
N VAL A 66 15.42 3.53 22.18
CA VAL A 66 15.98 4.85 21.92
C VAL A 66 17.46 4.78 21.48
N LEU A 67 18.25 3.85 22.04
CA LEU A 67 19.66 3.69 21.66
C LEU A 67 19.80 3.29 20.19
N SER A 68 18.97 2.36 19.72
CA SER A 68 18.93 1.94 18.31
C SER A 68 18.62 3.12 17.38
N HIS A 69 17.74 4.03 17.79
CA HIS A 69 17.39 5.23 17.03
C HIS A 69 18.53 6.27 17.03
N ILE A 70 19.27 6.42 18.12
CA ILE A 70 20.46 7.27 18.18
C ILE A 70 21.54 6.73 17.22
N ILE A 71 21.80 5.42 17.25
CA ILE A 71 22.76 4.79 16.34
C ILE A 71 22.30 4.93 14.88
N ALA A 72 21.02 4.75 14.60
CA ALA A 72 20.45 4.98 13.27
C ALA A 72 20.68 6.42 12.78
N PHE A 73 20.59 7.40 13.67
CA PHE A 73 20.89 8.79 13.35
C PHE A 73 22.39 9.00 13.05
N VAL A 74 23.28 8.35 13.80
CA VAL A 74 24.73 8.40 13.50
C VAL A 74 25.02 7.76 12.13
N LEU A 75 24.37 6.65 11.79
CA LEU A 75 24.48 6.03 10.46
C LEU A 75 23.95 6.97 9.37
N LEU A 76 22.86 7.69 9.61
CA LEU A 76 22.34 8.70 8.70
C LEU A 76 23.38 9.79 8.40
N LEU A 77 24.05 10.33 9.43
CA LEU A 77 25.13 11.30 9.26
C LEU A 77 26.31 10.71 8.46
N GLY A 78 26.60 9.42 8.67
CA GLY A 78 27.58 8.68 7.85
C GLY A 78 27.20 8.63 6.38
N LEU A 79 25.91 8.42 6.07
CA LEU A 79 25.40 8.47 4.68
C LEU A 79 25.45 9.88 4.09
N ASP A 80 25.19 10.91 4.87
CA ASP A 80 25.36 12.31 4.45
C ASP A 80 26.81 12.56 4.01
N VAL A 81 27.78 12.19 4.84
CA VAL A 81 29.20 12.29 4.52
C VAL A 81 29.56 11.48 3.28
N LEU A 82 29.10 10.23 3.19
CA LEU A 82 29.33 9.37 2.02
C LEU A 82 28.77 10.02 0.74
N SER A 83 27.59 10.64 0.81
CA SER A 83 26.97 11.34 -0.34
C SER A 83 27.84 12.47 -0.87
N VAL A 84 28.55 13.18 0.02
CA VAL A 84 29.49 14.24 -0.37
C VAL A 84 30.70 13.67 -1.13
N PHE A 85 31.28 12.56 -0.64
CA PHE A 85 32.37 11.87 -1.33
C PHE A 85 31.98 11.33 -2.70
N LEU A 86 30.81 10.70 -2.80
CA LEU A 86 30.30 10.19 -4.09
C LEU A 86 29.99 11.29 -5.10
N ALA A 87 29.72 12.48 -4.63
CA ALA A 87 29.44 13.63 -5.48
C ALA A 87 30.63 14.16 -6.30
N LYS A 88 31.85 13.64 -6.12
CA LYS A 88 33.11 13.97 -6.83
C LYS A 88 33.53 15.45 -6.84
N LYS A 89 32.73 16.37 -6.38
CA LYS A 89 33.04 17.82 -6.17
C LYS A 89 32.16 18.32 -5.04
N PRO A 90 32.63 18.29 -3.80
CA PRO A 90 31.89 18.82 -2.68
C PRO A 90 31.87 20.35 -2.76
N LYS A 91 30.83 20.90 -3.36
CA LYS A 91 30.43 22.28 -3.10
C LYS A 91 29.35 22.22 -2.04
N LEU A 92 29.73 22.26 -0.78
CA LEU A 92 28.82 22.40 0.38
C LEU A 92 27.87 23.63 0.25
N THR A 93 28.16 24.55 -0.67
CA THR A 93 27.54 25.86 -0.76
C THR A 93 26.62 26.07 -1.96
N SER A 94 26.42 25.11 -2.84
CA SER A 94 25.54 25.31 -4.01
C SER A 94 24.22 24.54 -3.91
N PHE A 95 23.41 24.83 -2.88
CA PHE A 95 21.97 24.63 -2.99
C PHE A 95 21.44 25.66 -4.00
N ASN A 96 21.24 25.22 -5.22
CA ASN A 96 20.58 26.06 -6.23
C ASN A 96 19.07 25.97 -6.00
N PHE A 97 18.52 26.88 -5.19
CA PHE A 97 17.10 27.00 -4.86
C PHE A 97 16.30 27.67 -5.99
N SER A 98 16.56 27.33 -7.25
CA SER A 98 15.80 27.93 -8.33
C SER A 98 14.58 27.06 -8.70
N PHE A 99 13.42 27.50 -8.28
CA PHE A 99 12.16 27.01 -8.86
C PHE A 99 11.94 27.67 -10.22
N SER A 100 11.75 26.85 -11.23
CA SER A 100 11.23 27.30 -12.51
C SER A 100 9.72 27.60 -12.39
N LYS A 101 9.18 28.40 -13.32
CA LYS A 101 7.72 28.58 -13.40
C LYS A 101 7.00 27.23 -13.56
N ASP A 102 7.58 26.31 -14.29
CA ASP A 102 7.07 24.95 -14.47
C ASP A 102 7.04 24.13 -13.17
N ASP A 103 8.04 24.31 -12.29
CA ASP A 103 8.06 23.68 -10.97
C ASP A 103 6.93 24.23 -10.08
N LEU A 104 6.68 25.55 -10.12
CA LEU A 104 5.57 26.17 -9.38
C LEU A 104 4.21 25.65 -9.87
N PHE A 105 3.98 25.60 -11.19
CA PHE A 105 2.76 25.03 -11.74
C PHE A 105 2.57 23.56 -11.39
N THR A 106 3.66 22.80 -11.23
CA THR A 106 3.59 21.41 -10.75
C THR A 106 3.22 21.33 -9.27
N LEU A 107 3.77 22.22 -8.45
CA LEU A 107 3.54 22.21 -7.00
C LEU A 107 2.10 22.61 -6.61
N ILE A 108 1.45 23.52 -7.32
CA ILE A 108 0.13 24.01 -6.96
C ILE A 108 -0.89 22.88 -6.77
N PRO A 109 -1.19 22.02 -7.79
CA PRO A 109 -2.15 20.94 -7.63
C PRO A 109 -1.69 19.87 -6.61
N VAL A 110 -0.38 19.64 -6.51
CA VAL A 110 0.19 18.72 -5.50
C VAL A 110 -0.07 19.24 -4.09
N LEU A 111 0.19 20.50 -3.82
CA LEU A 111 -0.03 21.09 -2.49
C LEU A 111 -1.52 21.16 -2.15
N ILE A 112 -2.40 21.48 -3.11
CA ILE A 112 -3.85 21.46 -2.90
C ILE A 112 -4.28 20.05 -2.43
N MET A 113 -3.86 19.01 -3.15
CA MET A 113 -4.21 17.63 -2.79
C MET A 113 -3.56 17.19 -1.48
N THR A 114 -2.33 17.60 -1.20
CA THR A 114 -1.64 17.27 0.05
C THR A 114 -2.30 17.95 1.26
N VAL A 115 -2.66 19.23 1.14
CA VAL A 115 -3.36 19.96 2.20
C VAL A 115 -4.74 19.36 2.44
N PHE A 116 -5.48 19.05 1.38
CA PHE A 116 -6.78 18.39 1.50
C PHE A 116 -6.64 17.01 2.18
N TYR A 117 -5.64 16.22 1.78
CA TYR A 117 -5.32 14.95 2.45
C TYR A 117 -5.03 15.15 3.94
N GLY A 118 -4.19 16.13 4.27
CA GLY A 118 -3.83 16.42 5.66
C GLY A 118 -5.02 16.86 6.53
N ILE A 119 -5.98 17.61 5.96
CA ILE A 119 -7.20 18.00 6.65
C ILE A 119 -8.06 16.77 6.94
N VAL A 120 -8.31 15.92 5.94
CA VAL A 120 -9.12 14.72 6.10
C VAL A 120 -8.42 13.72 7.04
N GLU A 121 -7.14 13.47 6.87
CA GLU A 121 -6.37 12.58 7.76
C GLU A 121 -6.40 13.06 9.22
N ALA A 122 -6.27 14.38 9.45
CA ALA A 122 -6.36 14.95 10.78
C ALA A 122 -7.77 14.82 11.38
N SER A 123 -8.84 14.83 10.58
CA SER A 123 -10.20 14.57 11.07
C SER A 123 -10.48 13.08 11.29
N HIS A 124 -9.72 12.17 10.65
CA HIS A 124 -10.00 10.74 10.64
C HIS A 124 -9.22 9.92 11.68
N ILE A 125 -8.15 10.47 12.27
CA ILE A 125 -7.26 9.70 13.13
C ILE A 125 -7.29 10.22 14.56
N MET A 126 -7.81 9.37 15.49
CA MET A 126 -7.74 9.58 16.94
C MET A 126 -8.17 10.98 17.39
N GLN A 127 -9.27 11.51 16.89
CA GLN A 127 -9.81 12.76 17.39
C GLN A 127 -10.38 12.56 18.81
N PRO A 128 -10.07 13.44 19.77
CA PRO A 128 -10.74 13.42 21.07
C PRO A 128 -12.23 13.69 20.91
N SER A 129 -13.07 12.83 21.45
CA SER A 129 -14.51 13.06 21.56
C SER A 129 -14.83 13.96 22.75
N GLU A 130 -15.98 14.63 22.73
CA GLU A 130 -16.47 15.42 23.87
C GLU A 130 -16.71 14.57 25.13
N THR A 131 -16.96 13.29 24.95
CA THR A 131 -17.15 12.29 26.04
C THR A 131 -15.85 11.78 26.62
N GLY A 132 -14.70 12.09 26.00
CA GLY A 132 -13.38 11.57 26.38
C GLY A 132 -12.99 10.27 25.67
N GLY A 133 -13.78 9.80 24.70
CA GLY A 133 -13.46 8.72 23.79
C GLY A 133 -12.58 9.16 22.62
N MET A 134 -12.36 8.27 21.67
CA MET A 134 -11.60 8.55 20.44
C MET A 134 -12.43 8.28 19.19
N ILE A 135 -12.55 9.31 18.37
CA ILE A 135 -13.27 9.32 17.12
C ILE A 135 -12.32 9.05 15.96
N PHE A 136 -12.81 8.30 14.98
CA PHE A 136 -12.11 7.97 13.74
C PHE A 136 -13.01 8.21 12.54
N GLY A 137 -12.41 8.52 11.41
CA GLY A 137 -13.14 8.67 10.15
C GLY A 137 -13.52 7.32 9.56
N GLN A 138 -14.57 7.33 8.78
CA GLN A 138 -15.26 6.14 8.32
C GLN A 138 -14.42 5.21 7.45
N SER A 139 -13.60 5.74 6.53
CA SER A 139 -12.73 4.93 5.65
C SER A 139 -11.63 4.19 6.41
N THR A 140 -11.28 4.66 7.62
CA THR A 140 -10.23 4.04 8.44
C THR A 140 -10.72 2.84 9.26
N TYR A 141 -12.03 2.58 9.29
CA TYR A 141 -12.66 1.56 10.15
C TYR A 141 -11.99 0.19 10.09
N ALA A 142 -11.62 -0.27 8.89
CA ALA A 142 -11.13 -1.63 8.71
C ALA A 142 -9.67 -1.83 9.13
N ASP A 143 -8.79 -0.84 8.94
CA ASP A 143 -7.35 -1.06 9.00
C ASP A 143 -6.65 -0.28 10.12
N VAL A 144 -7.22 0.83 10.59
CA VAL A 144 -6.52 1.72 11.54
C VAL A 144 -6.11 1.01 12.84
N HIS A 145 -6.94 0.11 13.37
CA HIS A 145 -6.63 -0.61 14.60
C HIS A 145 -5.34 -1.43 14.48
N ILE A 146 -5.18 -2.21 13.41
CA ILE A 146 -3.99 -3.03 13.21
C ILE A 146 -2.74 -2.15 12.97
N HIS A 147 -2.90 -1.01 12.29
CA HIS A 147 -1.82 -0.04 12.13
C HIS A 147 -1.39 0.57 13.47
N LEU A 148 -2.33 0.93 14.36
CA LEU A 148 -1.99 1.39 15.72
C LEU A 148 -1.26 0.30 16.50
N SER A 149 -1.70 -0.95 16.40
CA SER A 149 -1.02 -2.10 16.98
C SER A 149 0.41 -2.26 16.48
N PHE A 150 0.64 -2.11 15.17
CA PHE A 150 1.99 -2.20 14.57
C PHE A 150 2.89 -1.00 14.90
N ILE A 151 2.30 0.13 15.28
CA ILE A 151 3.06 1.28 15.77
C ILE A 151 3.48 1.09 17.23
N THR A 152 2.60 0.58 18.07
CA THR A 152 2.81 0.49 19.53
C THR A 152 3.55 -0.79 19.95
N ALA A 153 3.26 -1.94 19.33
CA ALA A 153 3.83 -3.23 19.69
C ALA A 153 5.36 -3.31 19.64
N PRO A 154 6.08 -2.84 18.60
CA PRO A 154 7.54 -2.95 18.56
C PRO A 154 8.22 -2.17 19.68
N ILE A 155 7.60 -1.08 20.17
CA ILE A 155 8.12 -0.27 21.27
C ILE A 155 7.98 -1.03 22.59
N LYS A 156 6.82 -1.66 22.83
CA LYS A 156 6.54 -2.39 24.08
C LYS A 156 7.27 -3.73 24.14
N GLN A 157 7.31 -4.46 23.03
CA GLN A 157 8.07 -5.70 22.96
C GLN A 157 9.58 -5.49 22.88
N GLY A 158 10.05 -4.29 22.57
CA GLY A 158 11.47 -3.94 22.45
C GLY A 158 12.20 -4.71 21.33
N THR A 159 11.51 -5.32 20.38
CA THR A 159 12.11 -6.20 19.37
C THR A 159 11.65 -5.89 17.95
N VAL A 160 12.49 -6.23 16.97
CA VAL A 160 12.14 -6.34 15.55
C VAL A 160 12.82 -7.60 15.00
N PRO A 161 12.10 -8.47 14.29
CA PRO A 161 10.66 -8.42 14.06
C PRO A 161 9.89 -8.65 15.36
N PHE A 162 8.79 -7.95 15.52
CA PHE A 162 7.89 -8.10 16.66
C PHE A 162 6.81 -9.15 16.39
N TYR A 163 6.04 -9.50 17.43
CA TYR A 163 4.94 -10.44 17.34
C TYR A 163 3.62 -9.69 17.19
N TYR A 164 2.65 -10.32 16.53
CA TYR A 164 1.28 -9.79 16.53
C TYR A 164 0.76 -9.73 17.96
N ASN A 165 0.43 -8.56 18.46
CA ASN A 165 -0.16 -8.44 19.79
C ASN A 165 -1.62 -8.94 19.86
N ILE A 166 -2.25 -9.18 18.73
CA ILE A 166 -3.56 -9.87 18.60
C ILE A 166 -3.43 -11.40 18.51
N ALA A 167 -2.22 -11.93 18.33
CA ALA A 167 -1.89 -13.34 18.18
C ALA A 167 -0.42 -13.57 18.57
N PRO A 168 -0.07 -13.46 19.88
CA PRO A 168 1.31 -13.29 20.34
C PRO A 168 2.24 -14.49 20.09
N GLU A 169 1.73 -15.61 19.63
CA GLU A 169 2.55 -16.75 19.17
C GLU A 169 3.10 -16.56 17.76
N ASN A 170 2.59 -15.58 16.99
CA ASN A 170 2.92 -15.38 15.59
C ASN A 170 3.77 -14.13 15.39
N GLN A 171 4.94 -14.31 14.77
CA GLN A 171 5.81 -13.20 14.38
C GLN A 171 5.20 -12.46 13.19
N VAL A 172 5.33 -11.12 13.16
CA VAL A 172 4.79 -10.31 12.07
C VAL A 172 5.46 -10.64 10.75
N SER A 173 4.64 -11.05 9.77
CA SER A 173 5.01 -11.32 8.38
C SER A 173 4.49 -10.25 7.41
N TYR A 174 3.56 -9.42 7.83
CA TYR A 174 3.02 -8.30 7.06
C TYR A 174 4.08 -7.20 6.82
N PRO A 175 3.99 -6.41 5.73
CA PRO A 175 4.86 -5.26 5.50
C PRO A 175 4.69 -4.18 6.57
N PHE A 176 5.54 -4.16 7.57
CA PHE A 176 5.42 -3.33 8.78
C PHE A 176 6.21 -2.01 8.75
N LEU A 177 7.08 -1.79 7.76
CA LEU A 177 7.88 -0.56 7.71
C LEU A 177 7.05 0.70 7.50
N SER A 178 5.88 0.56 6.88
CA SER A 178 4.88 1.63 6.77
C SER A 178 4.38 2.13 8.13
N ASP A 179 4.46 1.30 9.16
CA ASP A 179 3.99 1.59 10.52
C ASP A 179 5.14 1.95 11.46
N THR A 180 6.28 1.23 11.38
CA THR A 180 7.44 1.53 12.22
C THR A 180 8.07 2.91 11.97
N VAL A 181 7.78 3.55 10.82
CA VAL A 181 8.11 4.97 10.62
C VAL A 181 7.44 5.85 11.69
N SER A 182 6.22 5.52 12.09
CA SER A 182 5.49 6.18 13.18
C SER A 182 6.00 5.75 14.56
N SER A 183 6.34 4.46 14.72
CA SER A 183 6.99 3.97 15.95
C SER A 183 8.28 4.74 16.25
N SER A 184 9.05 5.05 15.20
CA SER A 184 10.31 5.82 15.32
C SER A 184 10.13 7.29 15.74
N ILE A 185 8.91 7.82 15.66
CA ILE A 185 8.55 9.14 16.20
C ILE A 185 7.97 8.98 17.60
N TYR A 186 7.07 8.01 17.78
CA TYR A 186 6.35 7.75 19.02
C TYR A 186 7.28 7.32 20.17
N ILE A 187 8.38 6.61 19.89
CA ILE A 187 9.34 6.15 20.90
C ILE A 187 10.03 7.31 21.67
N PHE A 188 10.05 8.50 21.11
CA PHE A 188 10.55 9.71 21.77
C PHE A 188 9.51 10.39 22.67
N GLY A 189 8.32 9.82 22.83
CA GLY A 189 7.21 10.35 23.63
C GLY A 189 6.36 11.37 22.88
N ALA A 190 6.38 11.36 21.55
CA ALA A 190 5.42 12.10 20.75
C ALA A 190 4.01 11.50 20.92
N SER A 191 2.94 12.25 20.62
CA SER A 191 1.59 11.68 20.66
C SER A 191 1.40 10.63 19.57
N LEU A 192 0.69 9.56 19.87
CA LEU A 192 0.40 8.48 18.92
C LEU A 192 -0.33 9.01 17.68
N ARG A 193 -1.31 9.90 17.89
CA ARG A 193 -2.08 10.58 16.82
C ARG A 193 -1.16 11.28 15.81
N TRP A 194 -0.30 12.18 16.27
CA TRP A 194 0.57 12.94 15.37
C TRP A 194 1.73 12.12 14.82
N SER A 195 2.19 11.11 15.55
CA SER A 195 3.15 10.12 15.04
C SER A 195 2.57 9.31 13.88
N TYR A 196 1.25 9.09 13.86
CA TYR A 196 0.55 8.51 12.72
C TYR A 196 0.42 9.50 11.56
N ILE A 197 -0.13 10.69 11.80
CA ILE A 197 -0.58 11.66 10.78
C ILE A 197 0.59 12.27 9.99
N ILE A 198 1.67 12.70 10.67
CA ILE A 198 2.76 13.45 10.00
C ILE A 198 3.48 12.63 8.92
N PRO A 199 3.90 11.37 9.16
CA PRO A 199 4.47 10.56 8.10
C PRO A 199 3.50 10.27 6.95
N THR A 200 2.19 10.10 7.21
CA THR A 200 1.21 9.87 6.16
C THR A 200 1.02 11.09 5.27
N ILE A 201 0.99 12.30 5.82
CA ILE A 201 0.97 13.54 5.02
C ILE A 201 2.22 13.64 4.12
N MET A 202 3.41 13.29 4.64
CA MET A 202 4.63 13.24 3.83
C MET A 202 4.55 12.17 2.74
N GLY A 203 3.98 11.00 3.06
CA GLY A 203 3.69 9.95 2.09
C GLY A 203 2.77 10.44 0.96
N ALA A 204 1.66 11.09 1.30
CA ALA A 204 0.69 11.65 0.34
C ALA A 204 1.33 12.75 -0.53
N PHE A 205 2.11 13.66 0.06
CA PHE A 205 2.88 14.63 -0.70
C PHE A 205 3.76 13.97 -1.75
N ASN A 206 4.51 12.93 -1.37
CA ASN A 206 5.38 12.20 -2.28
C ASN A 206 4.61 11.41 -3.35
N VAL A 207 3.43 10.87 -3.03
CA VAL A 207 2.55 10.21 -4.00
C VAL A 207 2.08 11.19 -5.06
N TYR A 208 1.51 12.32 -4.66
CA TYR A 208 1.01 13.32 -5.61
C TYR A 208 2.14 13.98 -6.42
N LEU A 209 3.24 14.33 -5.75
CA LEU A 209 4.38 14.92 -6.44
C LEU A 209 5.02 13.92 -7.42
N GLY A 210 5.22 12.67 -7.00
CA GLY A 210 5.79 11.62 -7.83
C GLY A 210 4.93 11.28 -9.03
N ALA A 211 3.62 11.13 -8.85
CA ALA A 211 2.66 10.88 -9.93
C ALA A 211 2.71 12.01 -10.97
N PHE A 212 2.61 13.26 -10.52
CA PHE A 212 2.60 14.40 -11.43
C PHE A 212 3.97 14.57 -12.15
N MET A 213 5.08 14.41 -11.43
CA MET A 213 6.41 14.50 -12.03
C MET A 213 6.67 13.36 -13.02
N PHE A 214 6.18 12.15 -12.78
CA PHE A 214 6.26 11.06 -13.73
C PHE A 214 5.49 11.38 -15.00
N PHE A 215 4.25 11.85 -14.90
CA PHE A 215 3.47 12.28 -16.08
C PHE A 215 4.12 13.45 -16.82
N ARG A 216 4.69 14.43 -16.11
CA ARG A 216 5.45 15.54 -16.73
C ARG A 216 6.66 15.03 -17.52
N LEU A 217 7.40 14.09 -16.95
CA LEU A 217 8.57 13.49 -17.58
C LEU A 217 8.20 12.70 -18.84
N TRP A 218 7.14 11.91 -18.75
CA TRP A 218 6.67 11.05 -19.84
C TRP A 218 5.97 11.81 -20.94
N LEU A 219 4.96 12.60 -20.60
CA LEU A 219 4.06 13.26 -21.55
C LEU A 219 4.59 14.61 -22.05
N LYS A 220 5.58 15.19 -21.37
CA LYS A 220 6.28 16.45 -21.70
C LYS A 220 5.41 17.71 -21.69
N LYS A 221 4.12 17.63 -22.04
CA LYS A 221 3.20 18.75 -22.10
C LYS A 221 2.44 18.89 -20.77
N PHE A 222 2.41 20.10 -20.22
CA PHE A 222 1.76 20.36 -18.92
C PHE A 222 0.29 19.91 -18.91
N SER A 223 -0.49 20.30 -19.94
CA SER A 223 -1.92 19.93 -20.02
C SER A 223 -2.15 18.42 -20.02
N LYS A 224 -1.31 17.63 -20.70
CA LYS A 224 -1.40 16.17 -20.70
C LYS A 224 -1.10 15.57 -19.34
N ALA A 225 -0.07 16.08 -18.67
CA ALA A 225 0.30 15.63 -17.33
C ALA A 225 -0.76 16.04 -16.29
N LEU A 226 -1.34 17.23 -16.41
CA LEU A 226 -2.40 17.70 -15.52
C LEU A 226 -3.68 16.85 -15.67
N ILE A 227 -4.11 16.54 -16.90
CA ILE A 227 -5.26 15.65 -17.13
C ILE A 227 -4.98 14.26 -16.54
N ALA A 228 -3.80 13.67 -16.78
CA ALA A 228 -3.43 12.39 -16.20
C ALA A 228 -3.45 12.43 -14.66
N PHE A 229 -2.94 13.50 -14.05
CA PHE A 229 -2.96 13.70 -12.61
C PHE A 229 -4.39 13.83 -12.06
N ILE A 230 -5.28 14.58 -12.74
CA ILE A 230 -6.69 14.71 -12.37
C ILE A 230 -7.39 13.35 -12.44
N LEU A 231 -7.17 12.58 -13.52
CA LEU A 231 -7.74 11.24 -13.67
C LEU A 231 -7.24 10.26 -12.59
N PHE A 232 -6.02 10.45 -12.07
CA PHE A 232 -5.49 9.68 -10.97
C PHE A 232 -6.10 10.09 -9.63
N ALA A 233 -6.05 11.38 -9.30
CA ALA A 233 -6.47 11.88 -7.99
C ALA A 233 -7.98 11.78 -7.75
N PHE A 234 -8.78 11.98 -8.81
CA PHE A 234 -10.23 11.98 -8.75
C PHE A 234 -10.85 10.78 -9.50
N ASN A 235 -10.14 9.65 -9.53
CA ASN A 235 -10.61 8.47 -10.23
C ASN A 235 -11.98 8.01 -9.73
N GLY A 236 -12.79 7.55 -10.64
CA GLY A 236 -14.09 6.96 -10.42
C GLY A 236 -14.70 6.64 -11.78
N GLY A 237 -15.68 5.77 -11.81
CA GLY A 237 -16.35 5.38 -13.03
C GLY A 237 -17.71 6.02 -13.19
N PHE A 238 -18.65 5.25 -13.77
CA PHE A 238 -20.05 5.64 -13.90
C PHE A 238 -20.88 5.37 -12.63
N GLY A 239 -20.24 5.09 -11.50
CA GLY A 239 -20.93 4.82 -10.25
C GLY A 239 -21.86 5.95 -9.79
N PHE A 240 -21.58 7.21 -10.14
CA PHE A 240 -22.50 8.32 -9.87
C PHE A 240 -23.88 8.10 -10.52
N MET A 241 -23.95 7.46 -11.68
CA MET A 241 -25.24 7.16 -12.35
C MET A 241 -26.05 6.16 -11.53
N TYR A 242 -25.40 5.10 -11.05
CA TYR A 242 -26.01 4.08 -10.20
C TYR A 242 -26.40 4.63 -8.84
N PHE A 243 -25.57 5.48 -8.27
CA PHE A 243 -25.85 6.15 -7.00
C PHE A 243 -27.11 7.01 -7.10
N PHE A 244 -27.22 7.87 -8.13
CA PHE A 244 -28.40 8.71 -8.34
C PHE A 244 -29.65 7.89 -8.67
N ASP A 245 -29.51 6.79 -9.42
CA ASP A 245 -30.63 5.90 -9.70
C ASP A 245 -31.13 5.17 -8.45
N ASN A 246 -30.22 4.75 -7.57
CA ASN A 246 -30.58 4.20 -6.26
C ASN A 246 -31.32 5.21 -5.38
N LEU A 247 -30.88 6.47 -5.35
CA LEU A 247 -31.60 7.53 -4.63
C LEU A 247 -33.03 7.71 -5.16
N ARG A 248 -33.21 7.72 -6.47
CA ARG A 248 -34.49 7.83 -7.12
C ARG A 248 -35.40 6.63 -6.80
N ILE A 249 -34.88 5.40 -6.88
CA ILE A 249 -35.67 4.19 -6.62
C ILE A 249 -36.11 4.08 -5.17
N ASN A 250 -35.26 4.49 -4.22
CA ASN A 250 -35.53 4.41 -2.79
C ASN A 250 -36.20 5.67 -2.24
N GLU A 251 -36.55 6.64 -3.09
CA GLU A 251 -37.12 7.93 -2.70
C GLU A 251 -36.25 8.70 -1.71
N ASP A 252 -34.93 8.43 -1.70
CA ASP A 252 -33.94 9.10 -0.86
C ASP A 252 -33.52 10.45 -1.48
N ASN A 253 -33.04 11.34 -0.64
CA ASN A 253 -32.45 12.59 -1.09
C ASN A 253 -30.91 12.49 -1.24
N PHE A 254 -30.28 13.54 -1.77
CA PHE A 254 -28.83 13.57 -2.01
C PHE A 254 -28.01 13.46 -0.71
N THR A 255 -28.56 13.83 0.45
CA THR A 255 -27.86 13.79 1.74
C THR A 255 -27.49 12.38 2.15
N ARG A 256 -28.13 11.34 1.57
CA ARG A 256 -27.76 9.94 1.83
C ARG A 256 -26.29 9.64 1.57
N ILE A 257 -25.61 10.38 0.68
CA ILE A 257 -24.18 10.23 0.46
C ILE A 257 -23.36 10.48 1.74
N PHE A 258 -23.91 11.25 2.69
CA PHE A 258 -23.26 11.60 3.95
C PHE A 258 -23.71 10.73 5.13
N GLU A 259 -24.77 9.94 4.96
CA GLU A 259 -25.42 9.19 6.05
C GLU A 259 -25.06 7.72 6.06
N LYS A 260 -24.81 7.11 4.89
CA LYS A 260 -24.64 5.66 4.78
C LYS A 260 -23.17 5.26 4.65
N LEU A 261 -22.75 4.44 5.62
CA LEU A 261 -21.41 3.85 5.67
C LEU A 261 -21.15 3.03 4.39
N TYR A 262 -19.98 3.23 3.79
CA TYR A 262 -19.50 2.52 2.60
C TYR A 262 -20.33 2.63 1.32
N GLU A 263 -21.44 3.36 1.29
CA GLU A 263 -22.15 3.64 0.05
C GLU A 263 -21.72 4.96 -0.55
N THR A 264 -20.81 4.91 -1.49
CA THR A 264 -20.35 6.07 -2.26
C THR A 264 -20.45 5.80 -3.76
N PRO A 265 -20.42 6.84 -4.60
CA PRO A 265 -20.39 6.64 -6.05
C PRO A 265 -19.21 5.81 -6.57
N THR A 266 -18.19 5.55 -5.77
CA THR A 266 -17.06 4.67 -6.13
C THR A 266 -17.08 3.34 -5.41
N ASN A 267 -18.02 3.13 -4.48
CA ASN A 267 -18.18 1.89 -3.72
C ASN A 267 -19.65 1.59 -3.45
N LEU A 268 -20.33 0.93 -4.40
CA LEU A 268 -21.73 0.47 -4.32
C LEU A 268 -21.76 -1.03 -4.59
N ASP A 269 -21.60 -1.83 -3.54
CA ASP A 269 -21.45 -3.29 -3.65
C ASP A 269 -22.66 -3.94 -4.32
N GLY A 270 -23.87 -3.55 -3.96
CA GLY A 270 -25.12 -4.03 -4.57
C GLY A 270 -25.18 -3.87 -6.08
N ASN A 271 -24.52 -2.86 -6.63
CA ASN A 271 -24.43 -2.56 -8.06
C ASN A 271 -23.10 -3.02 -8.69
N MET A 272 -22.26 -3.76 -7.99
CA MET A 272 -20.90 -4.14 -8.44
C MET A 272 -20.03 -2.91 -8.85
N ILE A 273 -20.19 -1.77 -8.18
CA ILE A 273 -19.29 -0.63 -8.29
C ILE A 273 -18.21 -0.79 -7.22
N ARG A 274 -17.02 -1.21 -7.63
CA ARG A 274 -15.89 -1.57 -6.76
C ARG A 274 -14.58 -0.91 -7.19
N TRP A 275 -14.67 0.09 -8.05
CA TRP A 275 -13.53 0.90 -8.50
C TRP A 275 -13.41 2.11 -7.60
N VAL A 276 -12.89 1.86 -6.40
CA VAL A 276 -12.83 2.84 -5.31
C VAL A 276 -11.94 4.03 -5.65
N ASN A 277 -12.22 5.17 -5.02
CA ASN A 277 -11.37 6.33 -5.19
C ASN A 277 -9.99 6.11 -4.54
N THR A 278 -8.91 6.48 -5.23
CA THR A 278 -7.53 6.31 -4.75
C THR A 278 -7.25 7.05 -3.46
N PHE A 279 -7.88 8.20 -3.25
CA PHE A 279 -7.77 8.99 -2.03
C PHE A 279 -8.49 8.33 -0.86
N CYS A 280 -9.82 8.07 -1.01
CA CYS A 280 -10.68 7.63 0.09
C CYS A 280 -10.35 6.22 0.61
N ASP A 281 -10.17 5.28 -0.31
CA ASP A 281 -10.17 3.86 0.05
C ASP A 281 -8.78 3.18 -0.09
N MET A 282 -7.80 3.89 -0.69
CA MET A 282 -6.45 3.34 -0.88
C MET A 282 -5.38 4.08 -0.09
N MET A 283 -5.44 5.42 -0.04
CA MET A 283 -4.38 6.20 0.62
C MET A 283 -4.67 6.46 2.09
N ILE A 284 -5.92 6.76 2.46
CA ILE A 284 -6.30 7.04 3.85
C ILE A 284 -6.21 5.77 4.71
N PRO A 285 -6.90 4.65 4.40
CA PRO A 285 -6.93 3.50 5.30
C PRO A 285 -5.66 2.65 5.22
N GLN A 286 -4.97 2.60 4.07
CA GLN A 286 -3.96 1.60 3.78
C GLN A 286 -2.54 2.19 3.73
N ARG A 287 -1.87 2.25 4.88
CA ARG A 287 -0.50 2.79 4.97
C ARG A 287 0.50 2.09 4.06
N ALA A 288 0.45 0.76 3.96
CA ALA A 288 1.32 -0.01 3.06
C ALA A 288 1.10 0.34 1.58
N THR A 289 -0.11 0.72 1.19
CA THR A 289 -0.43 1.21 -0.17
C THR A 289 0.08 2.63 -0.37
N LEU A 290 -0.16 3.53 0.58
CA LEU A 290 0.32 4.92 0.53
C LEU A 290 1.84 4.99 0.34
N PHE A 291 2.60 4.37 1.25
CA PHE A 291 4.06 4.39 1.16
C PHE A 291 4.59 3.53 0.00
N GLY A 292 3.86 2.48 -0.37
CA GLY A 292 4.15 1.69 -1.57
C GLY A 292 4.05 2.54 -2.83
N TRP A 293 3.03 3.37 -2.99
CA TRP A 293 2.89 4.27 -4.14
C TRP A 293 3.95 5.38 -4.15
N MET A 294 4.35 5.89 -2.98
CA MET A 294 5.52 6.76 -2.86
C MET A 294 6.75 6.10 -3.49
N MET A 295 7.00 4.82 -3.16
CA MET A 295 8.10 4.03 -3.73
C MET A 295 7.91 3.81 -5.24
N LEU A 296 6.72 3.38 -5.66
CA LEU A 296 6.38 3.12 -7.06
C LEU A 296 6.72 4.31 -7.94
N PHE A 297 6.23 5.50 -7.59
CA PHE A 297 6.42 6.68 -8.46
C PHE A 297 7.86 7.17 -8.49
N ALA A 298 8.60 7.05 -7.40
CA ALA A 298 10.04 7.35 -7.39
C ALA A 298 10.82 6.36 -8.27
N ILE A 299 10.53 5.07 -8.15
CA ILE A 299 11.16 4.02 -8.95
C ILE A 299 10.80 4.19 -10.44
N LEU A 300 9.52 4.40 -10.78
CA LEU A 300 9.07 4.62 -12.15
C LEU A 300 9.73 5.86 -12.76
N TYR A 301 9.86 6.95 -12.01
CA TYR A 301 10.53 8.17 -12.46
C TYR A 301 12.00 7.89 -12.84
N LEU A 302 12.72 7.17 -11.98
CA LEU A 302 14.13 6.84 -12.20
C LEU A 302 14.30 5.82 -13.32
N LEU A 303 13.51 4.75 -13.34
CA LEU A 303 13.56 3.73 -14.39
C LEU A 303 13.18 4.31 -15.76
N TYR A 304 12.18 5.20 -15.82
CA TYR A 304 11.84 5.86 -17.07
C TYR A 304 13.04 6.67 -17.61
N ARG A 305 13.76 7.39 -16.75
CA ARG A 305 14.98 8.09 -17.13
C ARG A 305 16.08 7.14 -17.60
N ALA A 306 16.27 6.04 -16.87
CA ALA A 306 17.25 5.03 -17.21
C ALA A 306 16.96 4.36 -18.56
N VAL A 307 15.72 3.89 -18.75
CA VAL A 307 15.31 3.07 -19.91
C VAL A 307 15.06 3.92 -21.16
N PHE A 308 14.24 4.97 -21.04
CA PHE A 308 13.75 5.73 -22.19
C PHE A 308 14.58 6.99 -22.48
N LEU A 309 15.31 7.53 -21.48
CA LEU A 309 16.23 8.66 -21.68
C LEU A 309 17.70 8.24 -21.67
N LYS A 310 17.99 6.94 -21.44
CA LYS A 310 19.35 6.34 -21.45
C LYS A 310 20.29 6.92 -20.38
N GLU A 311 19.76 7.31 -19.24
CA GLU A 311 20.52 7.79 -18.09
C GLU A 311 20.89 6.60 -17.19
N ASN A 312 21.94 5.83 -17.56
CA ASN A 312 22.28 4.55 -16.95
C ASN A 312 22.62 4.65 -15.46
N ASP A 313 23.09 5.81 -14.98
CA ASP A 313 23.35 6.05 -13.54
C ASP A 313 22.09 5.91 -12.68
N LYS A 314 20.89 6.04 -13.24
CA LYS A 314 19.62 5.93 -12.51
C LYS A 314 19.24 4.48 -12.19
N TYR A 315 19.79 3.48 -12.88
CA TYR A 315 19.55 2.07 -12.57
C TYR A 315 19.99 1.70 -11.15
N ILE A 316 21.10 2.23 -10.66
CA ILE A 316 21.61 1.95 -9.32
C ILE A 316 20.61 2.41 -8.26
N TYR A 317 20.19 3.67 -8.34
CA TYR A 317 19.29 4.23 -7.34
C TYR A 317 17.87 3.63 -7.42
N ALA A 318 17.37 3.41 -8.64
CA ALA A 318 16.11 2.69 -8.84
C ALA A 318 16.19 1.27 -8.27
N GLY A 319 17.32 0.57 -8.43
CA GLY A 319 17.56 -0.75 -7.85
C GLY A 319 17.56 -0.75 -6.33
N VAL A 320 18.17 0.25 -5.69
CA VAL A 320 18.16 0.41 -4.22
C VAL A 320 16.73 0.62 -3.72
N LEU A 321 15.98 1.56 -4.31
CA LEU A 321 14.59 1.79 -3.90
C LEU A 321 13.73 0.54 -4.12
N ALA A 322 13.82 -0.10 -5.29
CA ALA A 322 13.06 -1.32 -5.58
C ALA A 322 13.41 -2.45 -4.60
N GLY A 323 14.70 -2.65 -4.29
CA GLY A 323 15.14 -3.66 -3.35
C GLY A 323 14.73 -3.44 -1.90
N LEU A 324 14.47 -2.18 -1.51
CA LEU A 324 13.98 -1.82 -0.17
C LEU A 324 12.45 -1.83 -0.05
N THR A 325 11.71 -2.13 -1.12
CA THR A 325 10.25 -2.05 -1.15
C THR A 325 9.51 -3.20 -0.45
N PRO A 326 9.96 -4.47 -0.41
CA PRO A 326 9.14 -5.59 0.06
C PRO A 326 8.48 -5.39 1.42
N LEU A 327 9.22 -4.97 2.45
CA LEU A 327 8.68 -4.72 3.79
C LEU A 327 7.92 -3.39 3.94
N ILE A 328 7.90 -2.54 2.90
CA ILE A 328 7.05 -1.35 2.82
C ILE A 328 5.72 -1.74 2.16
N SER A 329 5.77 -2.46 1.03
CA SER A 329 4.60 -2.94 0.29
C SER A 329 4.98 -4.07 -0.68
N THR A 330 4.61 -5.30 -0.36
CA THR A 330 4.89 -6.48 -1.18
C THR A 330 4.20 -6.41 -2.54
N HIS A 331 2.94 -5.91 -2.59
CA HIS A 331 2.21 -5.75 -3.86
C HIS A 331 2.89 -4.76 -4.80
N ILE A 332 3.37 -3.65 -4.27
CA ILE A 332 4.09 -2.66 -5.09
C ILE A 332 5.45 -3.19 -5.52
N PHE A 333 6.14 -3.97 -4.69
CA PHE A 333 7.35 -4.66 -5.11
C PHE A 333 7.08 -5.58 -6.31
N LEU A 334 5.99 -6.37 -6.27
CA LEU A 334 5.56 -7.22 -7.37
C LEU A 334 5.23 -6.40 -8.63
N ALA A 335 4.46 -5.31 -8.50
CA ALA A 335 4.13 -4.41 -9.61
C ALA A 335 5.38 -3.80 -10.25
N VAL A 336 6.33 -3.31 -9.45
CA VAL A 336 7.62 -2.79 -9.91
C VAL A 336 8.43 -3.88 -10.61
N GLY A 337 8.45 -5.09 -10.08
CA GLY A 337 9.10 -6.25 -10.70
C GLY A 337 8.56 -6.52 -12.10
N ILE A 338 7.25 -6.58 -12.26
CA ILE A 338 6.58 -6.79 -13.55
C ILE A 338 6.87 -5.64 -14.52
N ILE A 339 6.71 -4.39 -14.07
CA ILE A 339 6.99 -3.21 -14.93
C ILE A 339 8.44 -3.22 -15.38
N SER A 340 9.38 -3.47 -14.47
CA SER A 340 10.81 -3.54 -14.77
C SER A 340 11.12 -4.65 -15.77
N ALA A 341 10.53 -5.82 -15.57
CA ALA A 341 10.70 -6.96 -16.47
C ALA A 341 10.22 -6.63 -17.89
N VAL A 342 9.00 -6.11 -18.04
CA VAL A 342 8.45 -5.77 -19.37
C VAL A 342 9.24 -4.65 -20.04
N TRP A 343 9.70 -3.63 -19.28
CA TRP A 343 10.55 -2.57 -19.85
C TRP A 343 11.95 -3.09 -20.23
N MET A 344 12.50 -4.02 -19.47
CA MET A 344 13.75 -4.72 -19.82
C MET A 344 13.56 -5.52 -21.11
N LEU A 345 12.50 -6.30 -21.23
CA LEU A 345 12.18 -7.08 -22.42
C LEU A 345 12.07 -6.17 -23.66
N SER A 346 11.33 -5.07 -23.55
CA SER A 346 11.20 -4.07 -24.61
C SER A 346 12.56 -3.51 -25.03
N ARG A 347 13.44 -3.23 -24.08
CA ARG A 347 14.78 -2.70 -24.35
C ARG A 347 15.67 -3.75 -25.02
N LEU A 348 15.70 -4.98 -24.52
CA LEU A 348 16.47 -6.09 -25.10
C LEU A 348 16.03 -6.38 -26.54
N TYR A 349 14.71 -6.35 -26.80
CA TYR A 349 14.15 -6.52 -28.14
C TYR A 349 14.63 -5.45 -29.10
N LEU A 350 14.57 -4.17 -28.70
CA LEU A 350 15.02 -3.05 -29.51
C LEU A 350 16.53 -3.09 -29.78
N MET A 351 17.32 -3.54 -28.81
CA MET A 351 18.77 -3.69 -28.94
C MET A 351 19.17 -4.85 -29.88
N ALA A 352 18.40 -5.93 -29.87
CA ALA A 352 18.63 -7.09 -30.73
C ALA A 352 18.35 -6.81 -32.22
N LYS A 353 17.76 -5.64 -32.56
CA LYS A 353 17.36 -5.26 -33.91
C LYS A 353 16.46 -6.29 -34.61
N PHE A 354 15.61 -6.96 -33.84
CA PHE A 354 14.65 -7.94 -34.37
C PHE A 354 13.66 -7.28 -35.34
N LYS A 355 13.38 -7.96 -36.47
CA LYS A 355 12.34 -7.48 -37.38
C LYS A 355 10.95 -7.73 -36.78
N PRO A 356 10.00 -6.78 -36.85
CA PRO A 356 8.67 -6.91 -36.24
C PRO A 356 7.91 -8.21 -36.58
N LYS A 357 8.14 -8.75 -37.79
CA LYS A 357 7.52 -10.01 -38.23
C LYS A 357 7.90 -11.22 -37.34
N TYR A 358 9.10 -11.24 -36.77
CA TYR A 358 9.51 -12.34 -35.86
C TYR A 358 8.81 -12.25 -34.50
N ALA A 359 8.52 -11.05 -34.00
CA ALA A 359 7.74 -10.86 -32.78
C ALA A 359 6.31 -11.42 -32.97
N PHE A 360 5.70 -11.19 -34.13
CA PHE A 360 4.40 -11.73 -34.47
C PHE A 360 4.42 -13.28 -34.50
N TYR A 361 5.42 -13.88 -35.16
CA TYR A 361 5.54 -15.35 -35.20
C TYR A 361 5.83 -15.96 -33.82
N ILE A 362 6.60 -15.30 -32.97
CA ILE A 362 6.85 -15.73 -31.58
C ILE A 362 5.54 -15.65 -30.80
N ALA A 363 4.80 -14.55 -30.87
CA ALA A 363 3.51 -14.41 -30.19
C ALA A 363 2.51 -15.48 -30.68
N LEU A 364 2.42 -15.71 -31.99
CA LEU A 364 1.56 -16.73 -32.55
C LEU A 364 1.96 -18.14 -32.08
N ALA A 365 3.27 -18.43 -32.08
CA ALA A 365 3.79 -19.71 -31.58
C ALA A 365 3.47 -19.92 -30.07
N LEU A 366 3.51 -18.87 -29.26
CA LEU A 366 3.14 -18.90 -27.85
C LEU A 366 1.66 -19.24 -27.66
N VAL A 367 0.77 -18.58 -28.42
CA VAL A 367 -0.67 -18.85 -28.37
C VAL A 367 -0.97 -20.29 -28.79
N VAL A 368 -0.38 -20.74 -29.89
CA VAL A 368 -0.56 -22.12 -30.38
C VAL A 368 -0.03 -23.15 -29.37
N LEU A 369 1.15 -22.91 -28.79
CA LEU A 369 1.74 -23.81 -27.83
C LEU A 369 0.97 -23.84 -26.49
N GLY A 370 0.49 -22.67 -26.02
CA GLY A 370 -0.42 -22.58 -24.89
C GLY A 370 -1.71 -23.38 -25.11
N GLY A 371 -2.31 -23.24 -26.30
CA GLY A 371 -3.48 -24.03 -26.69
C GLY A 371 -3.20 -25.53 -26.75
N ILE A 372 -2.04 -25.97 -27.29
CA ILE A 372 -1.64 -27.38 -27.32
C ILE A 372 -1.46 -27.94 -25.90
N ILE A 373 -0.81 -27.19 -25.00
CA ILE A 373 -0.60 -27.59 -23.60
C ILE A 373 -1.94 -27.72 -22.88
N PHE A 374 -2.84 -26.74 -23.08
CA PHE A 374 -4.19 -26.78 -22.54
C PHE A 374 -4.93 -28.05 -22.98
N ILE A 375 -4.97 -28.31 -24.29
CA ILE A 375 -5.61 -29.50 -24.87
C ILE A 375 -4.95 -30.81 -24.36
N ALA A 376 -3.60 -30.84 -24.27
CA ALA A 376 -2.88 -31.99 -23.76
C ALA A 376 -3.20 -32.28 -22.29
N THR A 377 -3.40 -31.24 -21.48
CA THR A 377 -3.82 -31.38 -20.07
C THR A 377 -5.23 -31.94 -19.99
N CYS A 378 -6.17 -31.43 -20.83
CA CYS A 378 -7.54 -31.95 -20.92
C CYS A 378 -7.57 -33.43 -21.32
N ILE A 379 -6.72 -33.88 -22.25
CA ILE A 379 -6.63 -35.28 -22.68
C ILE A 379 -6.02 -36.18 -21.59
N LYS A 380 -5.01 -35.68 -20.87
CA LYS A 380 -4.29 -36.45 -19.85
C LYS A 380 -5.16 -36.74 -18.62
N THR A 381 -6.10 -35.86 -18.28
CA THR A 381 -7.03 -36.07 -17.17
C THR A 381 -8.15 -37.08 -17.47
N GLY A 382 -8.26 -37.54 -18.71
CA GLY A 382 -9.20 -38.61 -19.10
C GLY A 382 -10.68 -38.18 -19.12
N ASP A 383 -10.92 -36.92 -18.83
CA ASP A 383 -12.26 -36.33 -18.74
C ASP A 383 -12.64 -35.61 -20.03
N SER A 384 -13.95 -35.63 -20.31
CA SER A 384 -14.50 -34.81 -21.40
C SER A 384 -14.18 -33.33 -21.15
N ILE A 385 -14.16 -32.53 -22.22
CA ILE A 385 -13.97 -31.05 -22.14
C ILE A 385 -14.89 -30.36 -21.11
N MET A 386 -15.95 -31.04 -20.69
CA MET A 386 -16.91 -30.57 -19.69
C MET A 386 -16.53 -30.85 -18.23
N ASN A 387 -15.58 -31.76 -17.95
CA ASN A 387 -15.17 -32.18 -16.61
C ASN A 387 -13.68 -31.90 -16.35
N VAL A 388 -13.09 -30.92 -17.00
CA VAL A 388 -11.70 -30.54 -16.80
C VAL A 388 -11.56 -29.86 -15.46
N ASP A 389 -10.55 -30.23 -14.68
CA ASP A 389 -10.02 -29.40 -13.60
C ASP A 389 -9.36 -28.16 -14.24
N TYR A 390 -10.16 -27.10 -14.39
CA TYR A 390 -9.72 -25.86 -15.03
C TYR A 390 -8.61 -25.18 -14.24
N ASP A 391 -8.53 -25.39 -12.93
CA ASP A 391 -7.50 -24.80 -12.07
C ASP A 391 -6.16 -25.47 -12.35
N GLN A 392 -6.12 -26.80 -12.39
CA GLN A 392 -4.89 -27.54 -12.74
C GLN A 392 -4.47 -27.30 -14.19
N ALA A 393 -5.40 -27.27 -15.12
CA ALA A 393 -5.13 -26.95 -16.52
C ALA A 393 -4.59 -25.51 -16.67
N GLY A 394 -5.17 -24.56 -15.97
CA GLY A 394 -4.74 -23.17 -15.92
C GLY A 394 -3.31 -23.04 -15.37
N MET A 395 -2.99 -23.71 -14.27
CA MET A 395 -1.65 -23.72 -13.68
C MET A 395 -0.60 -24.32 -14.61
N ASN A 396 -0.93 -25.39 -15.32
CA ASN A 396 -0.01 -26.00 -16.30
C ASN A 396 0.25 -25.06 -17.49
N VAL A 397 -0.78 -24.38 -18.00
CA VAL A 397 -0.64 -23.38 -19.07
C VAL A 397 0.23 -22.22 -18.61
N LEU A 398 0.01 -21.70 -17.40
CA LEU A 398 0.78 -20.59 -16.83
C LEU A 398 2.24 -20.98 -16.60
N GLY A 399 2.49 -22.17 -16.09
CA GLY A 399 3.87 -22.71 -15.96
C GLY A 399 4.58 -22.79 -17.31
N ALA A 400 3.90 -23.29 -18.34
CA ALA A 400 4.44 -23.34 -19.69
C ALA A 400 4.69 -21.95 -20.28
N VAL A 401 3.76 -21.02 -20.14
CA VAL A 401 3.91 -19.62 -20.57
C VAL A 401 5.09 -18.97 -19.83
N GLY A 402 5.25 -19.22 -18.53
CA GLY A 402 6.38 -18.74 -17.73
C GLY A 402 7.72 -19.25 -18.27
N ILE A 403 7.83 -20.55 -18.58
CA ILE A 403 9.02 -21.15 -19.19
C ILE A 403 9.34 -20.51 -20.55
N ILE A 404 8.33 -20.30 -21.38
CA ILE A 404 8.49 -19.70 -22.69
C ILE A 404 8.96 -18.24 -22.57
N ILE A 405 8.38 -17.46 -21.66
CA ILE A 405 8.83 -16.09 -21.37
C ILE A 405 10.30 -16.10 -20.92
N ALA A 406 10.68 -17.02 -20.03
CA ALA A 406 12.06 -17.17 -19.57
C ALA A 406 13.01 -17.51 -20.74
N LEU A 407 12.60 -18.40 -21.66
CA LEU A 407 13.37 -18.75 -22.85
C LEU A 407 13.50 -17.56 -23.81
N ILE A 408 12.46 -16.75 -23.98
CA ILE A 408 12.53 -15.50 -24.77
C ILE A 408 13.53 -14.52 -24.16
N TYR A 409 13.48 -14.32 -22.84
CA TYR A 409 14.44 -13.49 -22.13
C TYR A 409 15.87 -13.98 -22.33
N ALA A 410 16.11 -15.27 -22.08
CA ALA A 410 17.41 -15.89 -22.25
C ALA A 410 17.91 -15.74 -23.70
N SER A 411 17.06 -15.98 -24.68
CA SER A 411 17.40 -15.83 -26.11
C SER A 411 17.76 -14.40 -26.47
N LEU A 412 16.96 -13.41 -26.00
CA LEU A 412 17.26 -11.99 -26.28
C LEU A 412 18.53 -11.52 -25.57
N ILE A 413 18.80 -12.01 -24.36
CA ILE A 413 20.05 -11.74 -23.65
C ILE A 413 21.23 -12.33 -24.46
N LEU A 414 21.17 -13.60 -24.84
CA LEU A 414 22.21 -14.27 -25.60
C LEU A 414 22.48 -13.58 -26.95
N ILE A 415 21.43 -13.24 -27.71
CA ILE A 415 21.58 -12.51 -28.98
C ILE A 415 22.29 -11.16 -28.77
N ASN A 416 21.93 -10.43 -27.73
CA ASN A 416 22.58 -9.16 -27.42
C ASN A 416 24.04 -9.35 -26.95
N LEU A 417 24.33 -10.43 -26.22
CA LEU A 417 25.70 -10.79 -25.82
C LEU A 417 26.55 -11.09 -27.03
N PHE A 418 26.05 -11.92 -27.97
CA PHE A 418 26.74 -12.20 -29.25
C PHE A 418 26.93 -10.95 -30.11
N ASN A 419 26.04 -9.98 -30.02
CA ASN A 419 26.15 -8.67 -30.66
C ASN A 419 27.12 -7.71 -29.93
N GLY A 420 27.89 -8.19 -28.95
CA GLY A 420 28.86 -7.39 -28.19
C GLY A 420 28.26 -6.39 -27.22
N LYS A 421 26.99 -6.56 -26.82
CA LYS A 421 26.27 -5.64 -25.95
C LYS A 421 26.40 -5.96 -24.44
N PHE A 422 27.35 -6.83 -24.05
CA PHE A 422 27.54 -7.23 -22.67
C PHE A 422 27.65 -6.04 -21.70
N LYS A 423 28.54 -5.09 -21.99
CA LYS A 423 28.74 -3.91 -21.12
C LYS A 423 27.45 -3.09 -20.95
N GLU A 424 26.69 -2.89 -22.04
CA GLU A 424 25.46 -2.12 -22.01
C GLU A 424 24.40 -2.79 -21.12
N ILE A 425 24.25 -4.11 -21.23
CA ILE A 425 23.29 -4.89 -20.41
C ILE A 425 23.75 -4.96 -18.96
N PHE A 426 25.03 -5.25 -18.70
CA PHE A 426 25.53 -5.42 -17.35
C PHE A 426 25.51 -4.13 -16.55
N PHE A 427 25.99 -3.00 -17.10
CA PHE A 427 25.98 -1.71 -16.43
C PHE A 427 24.62 -0.99 -16.45
N SER A 428 23.58 -1.63 -16.90
CA SER A 428 22.18 -1.19 -16.80
C SER A 428 21.36 -2.18 -15.97
N TRP A 429 20.68 -3.08 -16.64
CA TRP A 429 19.79 -4.07 -16.02
C TRP A 429 20.50 -5.07 -15.11
N GLY A 430 21.75 -5.45 -15.42
CA GLY A 430 22.53 -6.36 -14.59
C GLY A 430 22.75 -5.79 -13.19
N ILE A 431 23.24 -4.54 -13.10
CA ILE A 431 23.43 -3.86 -11.81
C ILE A 431 22.10 -3.66 -11.10
N TYR A 432 21.05 -3.22 -11.81
CA TYR A 432 19.71 -3.06 -11.23
C TYR A 432 19.24 -4.37 -10.57
N LEU A 433 19.28 -5.48 -11.30
CA LEU A 433 18.82 -6.77 -10.79
C LEU A 433 19.66 -7.28 -9.62
N ILE A 434 21.00 -7.15 -9.68
CA ILE A 434 21.87 -7.55 -8.58
C ILE A 434 21.50 -6.78 -7.31
N ILE A 435 21.31 -5.48 -7.40
CA ILE A 435 20.97 -4.66 -6.24
C ILE A 435 19.57 -5.02 -5.71
N VAL A 436 18.58 -5.15 -6.60
CA VAL A 436 17.22 -5.54 -6.21
C VAL A 436 17.24 -6.90 -5.49
N LEU A 437 17.87 -7.91 -6.07
CA LEU A 437 17.92 -9.25 -5.48
C LEU A 437 18.68 -9.26 -4.15
N ALA A 438 19.82 -8.58 -4.08
CA ALA A 438 20.62 -8.52 -2.84
C ALA A 438 19.86 -7.89 -1.67
N LEU A 439 19.03 -6.87 -1.93
CA LEU A 439 18.27 -6.19 -0.90
C LEU A 439 16.89 -6.81 -0.64
N ALA A 440 16.19 -7.29 -1.67
CA ALA A 440 14.84 -7.82 -1.53
C ALA A 440 14.79 -9.28 -1.06
N MET A 441 15.71 -10.14 -1.52
CA MET A 441 15.62 -11.57 -1.20
C MET A 441 15.67 -11.89 0.30
N PRO A 442 16.51 -11.25 1.13
CA PRO A 442 16.47 -11.49 2.57
C PRO A 442 15.09 -11.17 3.20
N GLN A 443 14.44 -10.11 2.73
CA GLN A 443 13.11 -9.70 3.20
C GLN A 443 12.04 -10.72 2.77
N LEU A 444 12.05 -11.12 1.50
CA LEU A 444 11.07 -12.06 0.96
C LEU A 444 11.19 -13.45 1.61
N ILE A 445 12.40 -13.96 1.78
CA ILE A 445 12.65 -15.27 2.39
C ILE A 445 12.20 -15.27 3.85
N LYS A 446 12.54 -14.21 4.61
CA LYS A 446 12.27 -14.20 6.04
C LYS A 446 10.79 -13.93 6.36
N PHE A 447 10.12 -13.08 5.58
CA PHE A 447 8.79 -12.58 5.92
C PHE A 447 7.71 -13.06 4.93
N THR A 448 7.89 -12.80 3.63
CA THR A 448 6.80 -12.94 2.65
C THR A 448 6.54 -14.40 2.25
N PHE A 449 7.59 -15.20 1.99
CA PHE A 449 7.39 -16.55 1.49
C PHE A 449 6.76 -17.49 2.52
N GLY A 450 6.99 -17.27 3.81
CA GLY A 450 6.32 -18.01 4.88
C GLY A 450 4.81 -17.71 4.92
N GLN A 451 4.44 -16.45 4.79
CA GLN A 451 3.05 -16.03 4.75
C GLN A 451 2.31 -16.51 3.49
N ALA A 452 2.96 -16.42 2.34
CA ALA A 452 2.38 -16.84 1.06
C ALA A 452 2.14 -18.35 0.90
N GLN A 453 2.52 -19.17 1.89
CA GLN A 453 2.19 -20.60 1.97
C GLN A 453 0.85 -20.87 2.69
N GLY A 454 0.24 -19.82 3.30
CA GLY A 454 -1.08 -19.92 3.93
C GLY A 454 -2.19 -20.07 2.88
N GLU A 455 -3.34 -20.57 3.32
CA GLU A 455 -4.55 -20.69 2.48
C GLU A 455 -4.97 -19.32 1.94
N GLY A 456 -5.42 -19.28 0.70
CA GLY A 456 -5.90 -18.08 0.01
C GLY A 456 -4.82 -17.21 -0.63
N PHE A 457 -3.52 -17.59 -0.54
CA PHE A 457 -2.44 -16.87 -1.21
C PHE A 457 -2.05 -17.56 -2.52
N LEU A 458 -1.91 -16.78 -3.59
CA LEU A 458 -1.50 -17.25 -4.93
C LEU A 458 -2.37 -18.38 -5.49
N GLU A 459 -3.67 -18.31 -5.25
CA GLU A 459 -4.63 -19.28 -5.76
C GLU A 459 -5.17 -18.84 -7.13
N PRO A 460 -5.45 -19.78 -8.04
CA PRO A 460 -6.14 -19.48 -9.30
C PRO A 460 -7.49 -18.81 -9.03
N HIS A 461 -7.73 -17.70 -9.68
CA HIS A 461 -8.97 -16.94 -9.57
C HIS A 461 -9.20 -16.17 -10.86
N PHE A 462 -10.44 -16.11 -11.35
CA PHE A 462 -10.73 -15.37 -12.55
C PHE A 462 -11.81 -14.31 -12.33
N ASN A 463 -11.65 -13.17 -13.03
CA ASN A 463 -12.63 -12.08 -13.08
C ASN A 463 -12.67 -11.23 -11.79
N TRP A 464 -11.52 -11.05 -11.17
CA TRP A 464 -11.32 -10.26 -9.95
C TRP A 464 -12.51 -10.40 -8.97
N ILE A 465 -13.22 -9.32 -8.65
CA ILE A 465 -14.36 -9.31 -7.70
C ILE A 465 -15.72 -9.33 -8.41
N ASN A 466 -15.74 -9.43 -9.73
CA ASN A 466 -16.99 -9.38 -10.50
C ASN A 466 -17.78 -10.69 -10.40
N SER A 467 -18.95 -10.65 -9.80
CA SER A 467 -19.82 -11.82 -9.61
C SER A 467 -21.15 -11.75 -10.39
N LYS A 468 -21.49 -10.60 -10.98
CA LYS A 468 -22.84 -10.37 -11.53
C LYS A 468 -22.86 -9.84 -12.97
N ASP A 469 -21.84 -9.10 -13.38
CA ASP A 469 -21.82 -8.41 -14.67
C ASP A 469 -21.09 -9.20 -15.74
N SER A 470 -21.39 -8.91 -17.01
CA SER A 470 -20.50 -9.33 -18.07
C SER A 470 -19.12 -8.66 -17.91
N TYR A 471 -18.06 -9.38 -18.24
CA TYR A 471 -16.67 -8.95 -18.01
C TYR A 471 -16.38 -7.51 -18.48
N PHE A 472 -16.72 -7.20 -19.74
CA PHE A 472 -16.47 -5.87 -20.30
C PHE A 472 -17.33 -4.78 -19.66
N TRP A 473 -18.59 -5.08 -19.34
CA TRP A 473 -19.49 -4.12 -18.74
C TRP A 473 -19.04 -3.76 -17.32
N PHE A 474 -18.54 -4.73 -16.57
CA PHE A 474 -17.96 -4.48 -15.25
C PHE A 474 -16.89 -3.40 -15.31
N TYR A 475 -15.93 -3.50 -16.23
CA TYR A 475 -14.87 -2.50 -16.36
C TYR A 475 -15.38 -1.17 -16.92
N VAL A 476 -16.32 -1.18 -17.87
CA VAL A 476 -16.89 0.07 -18.40
C VAL A 476 -17.61 0.85 -17.31
N LYS A 477 -18.44 0.23 -16.49
CA LYS A 477 -19.14 0.95 -15.42
C LYS A 477 -18.23 1.37 -14.29
N ASN A 478 -17.23 0.57 -13.97
CA ASN A 478 -16.30 0.80 -12.87
C ASN A 478 -15.21 1.84 -13.22
N MET A 479 -14.62 1.79 -14.39
CA MET A 479 -13.61 2.75 -14.84
C MET A 479 -14.22 3.93 -15.61
N GLY A 480 -15.44 3.81 -16.10
CA GLY A 480 -16.15 4.86 -16.83
C GLY A 480 -15.54 5.20 -18.20
N VAL A 481 -15.49 6.49 -18.50
CA VAL A 481 -14.93 7.01 -19.76
C VAL A 481 -13.50 6.53 -20.03
N PRO A 482 -12.57 6.42 -19.06
CA PRO A 482 -11.25 5.83 -19.27
C PRO A 482 -11.27 4.44 -19.90
N ALA A 483 -12.20 3.56 -19.50
CA ALA A 483 -12.35 2.21 -20.11
C ALA A 483 -12.71 2.28 -21.59
N LEU A 484 -13.51 3.26 -21.99
CA LEU A 484 -13.88 3.47 -23.40
C LEU A 484 -12.75 4.08 -24.23
N LEU A 485 -11.92 4.91 -23.60
CA LEU A 485 -10.86 5.63 -24.29
C LEU A 485 -9.54 4.86 -24.39
N ILE A 486 -9.32 3.81 -23.61
CA ILE A 486 -8.04 3.08 -23.61
C ILE A 486 -7.73 2.49 -24.99
N ILE A 487 -8.72 1.89 -25.65
CA ILE A 487 -8.53 1.25 -26.98
C ILE A 487 -8.12 2.29 -28.03
N PRO A 488 -8.90 3.36 -28.30
CA PRO A 488 -8.49 4.37 -29.28
C PRO A 488 -7.18 5.10 -28.86
N ALA A 489 -6.91 5.24 -27.56
CA ALA A 489 -5.65 5.81 -27.08
C ALA A 489 -4.46 4.93 -27.44
N LEU A 490 -4.55 3.63 -27.28
CA LEU A 490 -3.50 2.67 -27.67
C LEU A 490 -3.25 2.68 -29.18
N PHE A 491 -4.31 2.72 -30.01
CA PHE A 491 -4.17 2.79 -31.47
C PHE A 491 -3.49 4.10 -31.95
N ASN A 492 -3.67 5.20 -31.20
CA ASN A 492 -3.03 6.49 -31.52
C ASN A 492 -1.67 6.68 -30.83
N ALA A 493 -1.29 5.77 -29.96
CA ALA A 493 -0.07 5.90 -29.17
C ALA A 493 1.20 5.75 -30.02
N SER A 494 2.21 6.52 -29.71
CA SER A 494 3.54 6.34 -30.29
C SER A 494 4.15 5.00 -29.84
N LYS A 495 5.09 4.44 -30.62
CA LYS A 495 5.84 3.22 -30.22
C LYS A 495 6.47 3.34 -28.83
N ARG A 496 6.94 4.53 -28.46
CA ARG A 496 7.48 4.79 -27.12
C ARG A 496 6.39 4.69 -26.06
N ASN A 497 5.23 5.31 -26.27
CA ASN A 497 4.12 5.25 -25.34
C ASN A 497 3.61 3.81 -25.18
N LEU A 498 3.51 3.05 -26.29
CA LEU A 498 3.17 1.62 -26.24
C LEU A 498 4.17 0.83 -25.39
N SER A 499 5.48 1.09 -25.52
CA SER A 499 6.48 0.44 -24.67
C SER A 499 6.34 0.81 -23.19
N VAL A 500 5.96 2.06 -22.86
CA VAL A 500 5.73 2.50 -21.49
C VAL A 500 4.53 1.80 -20.87
N VAL A 501 3.45 1.62 -21.63
CA VAL A 501 2.19 1.03 -21.13
C VAL A 501 2.11 -0.49 -21.31
N ALA A 502 3.06 -1.12 -21.98
CA ALA A 502 3.06 -2.58 -22.18
C ALA A 502 2.89 -3.40 -20.89
N PRO A 503 3.42 -2.97 -19.71
CA PRO A 503 3.20 -3.69 -18.46
C PRO A 503 1.73 -3.84 -18.06
N ILE A 504 0.83 -2.99 -18.53
CA ILE A 504 -0.61 -3.06 -18.22
C ILE A 504 -1.16 -4.46 -18.50
N ALA A 505 -0.81 -5.04 -19.65
CA ALA A 505 -1.31 -6.34 -20.04
C ALA A 505 -0.92 -7.46 -19.05
N VAL A 506 0.32 -7.43 -18.55
CA VAL A 506 0.80 -8.44 -17.59
C VAL A 506 0.23 -8.20 -16.20
N LEU A 507 0.17 -6.95 -15.75
CA LEU A 507 -0.42 -6.59 -14.45
C LEU A 507 -1.91 -6.97 -14.38
N MET A 508 -2.67 -6.63 -15.42
CA MET A 508 -4.09 -6.99 -15.51
C MET A 508 -4.27 -8.51 -15.59
N LEU A 509 -3.49 -9.20 -16.43
CA LEU A 509 -3.56 -10.65 -16.54
C LEU A 509 -3.33 -11.31 -15.17
N LEU A 510 -2.31 -10.91 -14.44
CA LEU A 510 -2.02 -11.45 -13.12
C LEU A 510 -3.17 -11.21 -12.14
N ALA A 511 -3.66 -9.96 -12.05
CA ALA A 511 -4.72 -9.60 -11.12
C ALA A 511 -6.08 -10.25 -11.45
N GLU A 512 -6.30 -10.62 -12.72
CA GLU A 512 -7.52 -11.29 -13.20
C GLU A 512 -7.48 -12.81 -13.10
N THR A 513 -6.29 -13.41 -12.97
CA THR A 513 -6.15 -14.88 -13.04
C THR A 513 -5.68 -15.50 -11.73
N PHE A 514 -5.27 -14.70 -10.76
CA PHE A 514 -4.83 -15.15 -9.44
C PHE A 514 -5.42 -14.29 -8.33
N SER A 515 -5.80 -14.95 -7.22
CA SER A 515 -5.90 -14.30 -5.92
C SER A 515 -4.51 -14.19 -5.31
N LEU A 516 -4.02 -12.98 -5.09
CA LEU A 516 -2.68 -12.76 -4.53
C LEU A 516 -2.64 -12.88 -3.01
N GLN A 517 -3.81 -12.76 -2.38
CA GLN A 517 -4.00 -12.91 -0.95
C GLN A 517 -5.46 -13.32 -0.65
N PRO A 518 -5.79 -13.75 0.60
CA PRO A 518 -7.12 -14.26 0.92
C PRO A 518 -8.29 -13.35 0.55
N ASN A 519 -8.09 -12.03 0.64
CA ASN A 519 -9.08 -11.08 0.15
C ASN A 519 -8.82 -10.72 -1.32
N VAL A 520 -9.55 -11.33 -2.24
CA VAL A 520 -9.41 -11.10 -3.70
C VAL A 520 -9.60 -9.62 -4.08
N TYR A 521 -10.38 -8.87 -3.31
CA TYR A 521 -10.55 -7.42 -3.53
C TYR A 521 -9.20 -6.70 -3.58
N ASP A 522 -8.23 -7.15 -2.81
CA ASP A 522 -6.90 -6.54 -2.69
C ASP A 522 -6.01 -6.68 -3.93
N ASN A 523 -6.42 -7.46 -4.94
CA ASN A 523 -5.81 -7.44 -6.26
C ASN A 523 -5.86 -6.03 -6.90
N ASN A 524 -6.74 -5.15 -6.40
CA ASN A 524 -6.75 -3.73 -6.77
C ASN A 524 -5.36 -3.09 -6.61
N LYS A 525 -4.55 -3.53 -5.64
CA LYS A 525 -3.18 -3.04 -5.39
C LYS A 525 -2.23 -3.30 -6.58
N ILE A 526 -2.56 -4.24 -7.46
CA ILE A 526 -1.86 -4.50 -8.74
C ILE A 526 -2.57 -3.82 -9.92
N ILE A 527 -3.90 -3.75 -9.87
CA ILE A 527 -4.72 -3.14 -10.93
C ILE A 527 -4.48 -1.62 -10.99
N TYR A 528 -4.34 -0.93 -9.86
CA TYR A 528 -4.11 0.52 -9.85
C TYR A 528 -2.76 0.96 -10.45
N PRO A 529 -1.62 0.29 -10.27
CA PRO A 529 -0.41 0.52 -11.06
C PRO A 529 -0.62 0.38 -12.57
N ALA A 530 -1.43 -0.59 -13.03
CA ALA A 530 -1.81 -0.70 -14.44
C ALA A 530 -2.66 0.49 -14.90
N PHE A 531 -3.67 0.86 -14.11
CA PHE A 531 -4.51 2.02 -14.37
C PHE A 531 -3.70 3.33 -14.42
N PHE A 532 -2.75 3.51 -13.52
CA PHE A 532 -1.85 4.67 -13.53
C PHE A 532 -1.09 4.82 -14.85
N LEU A 533 -0.61 3.73 -15.42
CA LEU A 533 0.01 3.76 -16.74
C LEU A 533 -1.02 4.03 -17.85
N ALA A 534 -2.22 3.46 -17.76
CA ALA A 534 -3.29 3.63 -18.74
C ALA A 534 -3.76 5.08 -18.84
N ILE A 535 -3.99 5.77 -17.72
CA ILE A 535 -4.43 7.17 -17.73
C ILE A 535 -3.41 8.10 -18.36
N GLY A 536 -2.13 7.78 -18.32
CA GLY A 536 -1.12 8.56 -19.04
C GLY A 536 -1.33 8.57 -20.55
N VAL A 537 -1.57 7.42 -21.17
CA VAL A 537 -1.84 7.35 -22.62
C VAL A 537 -3.24 7.87 -22.97
N ILE A 538 -4.21 7.69 -22.08
CA ILE A 538 -5.57 8.25 -22.22
C ILE A 538 -5.50 9.80 -22.22
N ALA A 539 -4.80 10.39 -21.28
CA ALA A 539 -4.63 11.84 -21.22
C ALA A 539 -3.87 12.41 -22.43
N ASP A 540 -2.85 11.68 -22.94
CA ASP A 540 -2.18 12.02 -24.20
C ASP A 540 -3.18 12.05 -25.36
N TYR A 541 -4.04 11.05 -25.46
CA TYR A 541 -5.08 10.95 -26.47
C TYR A 541 -6.14 12.06 -26.33
N MET A 542 -6.71 12.26 -25.14
CA MET A 542 -7.74 13.28 -24.88
C MET A 542 -7.28 14.67 -25.30
N VAL A 543 -6.08 15.09 -24.87
CA VAL A 543 -5.54 16.39 -25.23
C VAL A 543 -5.23 16.47 -26.72
N SER A 544 -4.75 15.40 -27.34
CA SER A 544 -4.48 15.35 -28.78
C SER A 544 -5.74 15.47 -29.62
N VAL A 545 -6.86 14.84 -29.18
CA VAL A 545 -8.19 14.98 -29.80
C VAL A 545 -8.70 16.42 -29.64
N TYR A 546 -8.62 16.98 -28.42
CA TYR A 546 -9.02 18.36 -28.17
C TYR A 546 -8.30 19.36 -29.07
N GLU A 547 -7.00 19.15 -29.34
CA GLU A 547 -6.21 19.99 -30.25
C GLU A 547 -6.62 19.82 -31.70
N LYS A 548 -6.95 18.62 -32.14
CA LYS A 548 -7.46 18.33 -33.49
C LYS A 548 -8.84 18.97 -33.75
N LEU A 549 -9.64 19.11 -32.73
CA LEU A 549 -10.95 19.76 -32.77
C LEU A 549 -10.87 21.30 -32.76
N LYS A 550 -9.66 21.89 -32.90
CA LYS A 550 -9.48 23.33 -32.98
C LYS A 550 -10.25 23.89 -34.18
N GLY A 551 -11.21 24.72 -33.94
CA GLY A 551 -12.13 25.29 -34.97
C GLY A 551 -13.54 24.74 -34.90
N ILE A 552 -13.81 23.68 -34.12
CA ILE A 552 -15.18 23.22 -33.85
C ILE A 552 -15.74 24.02 -32.68
N LYS A 553 -16.87 24.70 -32.91
CA LYS A 553 -17.62 25.41 -31.85
C LYS A 553 -18.12 24.39 -30.79
N GLY A 554 -17.93 24.69 -29.52
CA GLY A 554 -18.39 23.82 -28.42
C GLY A 554 -17.40 22.71 -28.00
N ARG A 555 -16.19 22.65 -28.57
CA ARG A 555 -15.17 21.67 -28.15
C ARG A 555 -14.79 21.82 -26.66
N GLU A 556 -14.82 23.03 -26.12
CA GLU A 556 -14.57 23.31 -24.70
C GLU A 556 -15.66 22.66 -23.82
N ILE A 557 -16.93 22.78 -24.23
CA ILE A 557 -18.05 22.15 -23.54
C ILE A 557 -17.90 20.63 -23.57
N LEU A 558 -17.62 20.07 -24.75
CA LEU A 558 -17.39 18.62 -24.88
C LEU A 558 -16.24 18.14 -24.00
N ALA A 559 -15.11 18.83 -24.01
CA ALA A 559 -13.96 18.46 -23.20
C ALA A 559 -14.28 18.53 -21.69
N THR A 560 -14.97 19.60 -21.26
CA THR A 560 -15.40 19.75 -19.86
C THR A 560 -16.39 18.65 -19.44
N THR A 561 -17.36 18.32 -20.28
CA THR A 561 -18.33 17.24 -20.02
C THR A 561 -17.62 15.88 -19.88
N VAL A 562 -16.68 15.58 -20.77
CA VAL A 562 -15.89 14.35 -20.73
C VAL A 562 -15.05 14.28 -19.45
N ILE A 563 -14.38 15.37 -19.05
CA ILE A 563 -13.61 15.42 -17.81
C ILE A 563 -14.52 15.21 -16.59
N ILE A 564 -15.65 15.93 -16.53
CA ILE A 564 -16.63 15.76 -15.44
C ILE A 564 -17.08 14.29 -15.36
N ALA A 565 -17.44 13.67 -16.47
CA ALA A 565 -17.86 12.27 -16.50
C ALA A 565 -16.74 11.31 -16.04
N CYS A 566 -15.46 11.66 -16.22
CA CYS A 566 -14.34 10.87 -15.72
C CYS A 566 -14.16 10.95 -14.21
N VAL A 567 -14.49 12.10 -13.58
CA VAL A 567 -14.06 12.40 -12.21
C VAL A 567 -15.23 12.58 -11.23
N LEU A 568 -16.47 12.66 -11.70
CA LEU A 568 -17.63 13.02 -10.85
C LEU A 568 -17.82 12.05 -9.68
N SER A 569 -17.74 10.73 -9.94
CA SER A 569 -17.82 9.73 -8.87
C SER A 569 -16.74 9.93 -7.80
N GLY A 570 -15.50 10.15 -8.23
CA GLY A 570 -14.38 10.38 -7.31
C GLY A 570 -14.52 11.67 -6.51
N VAL A 571 -14.92 12.77 -7.16
CA VAL A 571 -15.15 14.06 -6.47
C VAL A 571 -16.26 13.94 -5.43
N LEU A 572 -17.36 13.27 -5.76
CA LEU A 572 -18.47 13.06 -4.82
C LEU A 572 -18.04 12.17 -3.65
N SER A 573 -17.27 11.09 -3.91
CA SER A 573 -16.75 10.23 -2.85
C SER A 573 -15.76 10.97 -1.93
N MET A 574 -14.88 11.81 -2.48
CA MET A 574 -13.98 12.64 -1.67
C MET A 574 -14.72 13.70 -0.86
N GLY A 575 -15.75 14.29 -1.45
CA GLY A 575 -16.62 15.23 -0.73
C GLY A 575 -17.35 14.56 0.44
N ARG A 576 -17.82 13.35 0.22
CA ARG A 576 -18.41 12.51 1.26
C ARG A 576 -17.41 12.22 2.37
N GLU A 577 -16.21 11.80 2.02
CA GLU A 577 -15.14 11.49 2.99
C GLU A 577 -14.79 12.70 3.88
N TYR A 578 -14.81 13.90 3.29
CA TYR A 578 -14.55 15.14 4.03
C TYR A 578 -15.66 15.51 5.05
N VAL A 579 -16.92 15.17 4.75
CA VAL A 579 -18.09 15.57 5.59
C VAL A 579 -18.78 14.35 6.23
N ALA A 580 -18.26 13.14 6.01
CA ALA A 580 -18.84 11.93 6.55
C ALA A 580 -18.82 11.90 8.08
N ASP A 581 -19.85 11.26 8.66
CA ASP A 581 -19.91 11.03 10.08
C ASP A 581 -18.70 10.23 10.56
N GLU A 582 -18.18 10.66 11.66
CA GLU A 582 -17.13 10.02 12.42
C GLU A 582 -17.76 8.96 13.32
N TYR A 583 -16.99 7.93 13.66
CA TYR A 583 -17.44 6.93 14.64
C TYR A 583 -16.50 6.87 15.83
N GLU A 584 -17.06 6.69 17.02
CA GLU A 584 -16.29 6.49 18.24
C GLU A 584 -15.76 5.04 18.24
N MET A 585 -14.48 4.86 17.89
CA MET A 585 -13.84 3.55 17.87
C MET A 585 -13.56 3.04 19.29
N PHE A 586 -13.08 3.94 20.13
CA PHE A 586 -12.79 3.66 21.52
C PHE A 586 -13.62 4.59 22.42
N SER A 587 -14.49 4.02 23.21
CA SER A 587 -15.29 4.78 24.17
C SER A 587 -14.42 5.34 25.31
N SER A 588 -14.91 6.35 26.01
CA SER A 588 -14.20 6.95 27.15
C SER A 588 -13.73 5.91 28.19
N PRO A 589 -14.55 4.93 28.62
CA PRO A 589 -14.09 3.86 29.52
C PRO A 589 -12.95 3.01 28.93
N GLN A 590 -13.01 2.70 27.63
CA GLN A 590 -11.94 1.94 26.95
C GLN A 590 -10.64 2.73 26.87
N VAL A 591 -10.70 4.05 26.62
CA VAL A 591 -9.52 4.92 26.61
C VAL A 591 -8.91 5.03 28.01
N GLN A 592 -9.75 5.12 29.05
CA GLN A 592 -9.29 5.22 30.44
C GLN A 592 -8.62 3.92 30.91
N VAL A 593 -9.21 2.76 30.64
CA VAL A 593 -8.56 1.50 30.99
C VAL A 593 -7.27 1.28 30.20
N ALA A 594 -7.22 1.68 28.93
CA ALA A 594 -5.98 1.61 28.14
C ALA A 594 -4.89 2.52 28.74
N ALA A 595 -5.24 3.73 29.20
CA ALA A 595 -4.30 4.61 29.88
C ALA A 595 -3.78 3.99 31.18
N TRP A 596 -4.67 3.42 31.99
CA TRP A 596 -4.29 2.72 33.21
C TRP A 596 -3.36 1.52 32.92
N VAL A 597 -3.71 0.70 31.91
CA VAL A 597 -2.88 -0.44 31.46
C VAL A 597 -1.48 0.01 31.07
N ASP A 598 -1.38 1.09 30.28
CA ASP A 598 -0.07 1.59 29.84
C ASP A 598 0.83 2.06 30.97
N GLU A 599 0.25 2.55 32.07
CA GLU A 599 0.99 3.10 33.24
C GLU A 599 1.26 2.06 34.32
N ASN A 600 0.42 1.02 34.46
CA ASN A 600 0.41 0.17 35.65
C ASN A 600 0.69 -1.32 35.37
N THR A 601 0.95 -1.70 34.11
CA THR A 601 1.22 -3.10 33.76
C THR A 601 2.56 -3.26 33.06
N GLU A 602 3.11 -4.46 33.11
CA GLU A 602 4.36 -4.82 32.47
C GLU A 602 4.24 -4.67 30.95
N ASP A 603 5.33 -4.31 30.26
CA ASP A 603 5.31 -4.04 28.81
C ASP A 603 5.01 -5.28 27.97
N ASP A 604 5.32 -6.48 28.45
CA ASP A 604 5.08 -7.79 27.83
C ASP A 604 3.82 -8.50 28.35
N ALA A 605 2.99 -7.83 29.16
CA ALA A 605 1.77 -8.40 29.73
C ALA A 605 0.78 -8.88 28.66
N VAL A 606 0.17 -10.03 28.93
CA VAL A 606 -0.85 -10.66 28.10
C VAL A 606 -2.22 -10.56 28.79
N PHE A 607 -3.20 -10.07 28.07
CA PHE A 607 -4.55 -9.86 28.57
C PHE A 607 -5.53 -10.89 28.01
N LEU A 608 -6.34 -11.47 28.88
CA LEU A 608 -7.59 -12.11 28.50
C LEU A 608 -8.65 -11.01 28.32
N THR A 609 -9.15 -10.82 27.12
CA THR A 609 -10.18 -9.84 26.76
C THR A 609 -11.02 -10.36 25.59
N ASN A 610 -11.94 -9.58 25.09
CA ASN A 610 -12.77 -9.93 23.93
C ASN A 610 -11.93 -9.97 22.62
N ASP A 611 -12.46 -10.73 21.66
CA ASP A 611 -11.90 -10.86 20.30
C ASP A 611 -12.53 -9.89 19.30
N ARG A 612 -13.00 -8.74 19.77
CA ARG A 612 -13.56 -7.71 18.88
C ARG A 612 -12.49 -7.12 17.98
N TYR A 613 -12.96 -6.62 16.87
CA TYR A 613 -12.15 -5.99 15.84
C TYR A 613 -11.32 -4.80 16.36
N ASN A 614 -11.94 -3.95 17.20
CA ASN A 614 -11.30 -2.78 17.78
C ASN A 614 -11.06 -3.04 19.28
N ASN A 615 -9.83 -3.30 19.68
CA ASN A 615 -9.44 -3.50 21.06
C ASN A 615 -8.49 -2.41 21.52
N ALA A 616 -8.89 -1.59 22.51
CA ALA A 616 -8.13 -0.44 22.98
C ALA A 616 -6.77 -0.85 23.61
N ILE A 617 -6.70 -2.04 24.24
CA ILE A 617 -5.46 -2.53 24.84
C ILE A 617 -4.41 -2.78 23.77
N THR A 618 -4.74 -3.53 22.73
CA THR A 618 -3.77 -3.80 21.65
C THR A 618 -3.42 -2.56 20.83
N GLY A 619 -4.43 -1.76 20.46
CA GLY A 619 -4.22 -0.60 19.57
C GLY A 619 -3.50 0.56 20.26
N LEU A 620 -3.89 0.91 21.49
CA LEU A 620 -3.39 2.10 22.18
C LEU A 620 -2.15 1.83 23.04
N THR A 621 -2.04 0.62 23.62
CA THR A 621 -0.96 0.32 24.57
C THR A 621 0.12 -0.61 24.02
N GLY A 622 -0.15 -1.32 22.94
CA GLY A 622 0.79 -2.30 22.37
C GLY A 622 0.92 -3.59 23.18
N ARG A 623 0.11 -3.77 24.25
CA ARG A 623 0.05 -5.02 25.02
C ARG A 623 -0.57 -6.14 24.19
N SER A 624 -0.28 -7.38 24.56
CA SER A 624 -0.79 -8.56 23.88
C SER A 624 -2.12 -9.03 24.44
N VAL A 625 -2.95 -9.64 23.59
CA VAL A 625 -4.17 -10.33 23.99
C VAL A 625 -4.11 -11.78 23.51
N VAL A 626 -4.86 -12.68 24.15
CA VAL A 626 -4.88 -14.11 23.79
C VAL A 626 -5.40 -14.30 22.36
N CYS A 627 -6.46 -13.58 21.99
CA CYS A 627 -7.11 -13.68 20.67
C CYS A 627 -7.67 -12.33 20.27
N GLY A 628 -7.28 -11.82 19.11
CA GLY A 628 -7.86 -10.62 18.51
C GLY A 628 -8.92 -10.93 17.44
N GLY A 629 -9.33 -9.91 16.70
CA GLY A 629 -10.42 -10.00 15.73
C GLY A 629 -10.15 -10.96 14.56
N GLY A 630 -11.11 -11.85 14.28
CA GLY A 630 -11.00 -12.89 13.25
C GLY A 630 -10.73 -12.38 11.84
N TRP A 631 -11.14 -11.17 11.51
CA TRP A 631 -10.84 -10.53 10.22
C TRP A 631 -9.34 -10.43 9.99
N PHE A 632 -8.57 -10.01 10.98
CA PHE A 632 -7.10 -9.91 10.85
C PHE A 632 -6.44 -11.28 10.75
N PHE A 633 -6.97 -12.30 11.47
CA PHE A 633 -6.48 -13.66 11.30
C PHE A 633 -6.64 -14.14 9.87
N SER A 634 -7.82 -13.94 9.27
CA SER A 634 -8.09 -14.32 7.88
C SER A 634 -7.22 -13.54 6.89
N THR A 635 -7.20 -12.22 6.96
CA THR A 635 -6.52 -11.37 5.95
C THR A 635 -4.99 -11.42 6.05
N HIS A 636 -4.44 -11.72 7.23
CA HIS A 636 -3.00 -11.85 7.45
C HIS A 636 -2.51 -13.30 7.39
N GLY A 637 -3.41 -14.28 7.17
CA GLY A 637 -3.06 -15.70 7.12
C GLY A 637 -2.58 -16.25 8.47
N LEU A 638 -3.13 -15.73 9.58
CA LEU A 638 -2.79 -16.20 10.93
C LEU A 638 -3.55 -17.50 11.25
N PRO A 639 -2.90 -18.50 11.85
CA PRO A 639 -3.52 -19.78 12.14
C PRO A 639 -4.32 -19.78 13.45
N ASN A 640 -5.12 -20.81 13.64
CA ASN A 640 -5.72 -21.21 14.93
C ASN A 640 -6.74 -20.26 15.55
N HIS A 641 -7.33 -19.30 14.79
CA HIS A 641 -8.31 -18.35 15.35
C HIS A 641 -9.44 -19.03 16.14
N SER A 642 -10.10 -20.04 15.55
CA SER A 642 -11.21 -20.75 16.21
C SER A 642 -10.79 -21.45 17.51
N GLN A 643 -9.56 -21.99 17.55
CA GLN A 643 -9.03 -22.62 18.77
C GLN A 643 -8.79 -21.59 19.86
N LEU A 644 -8.12 -20.46 19.52
CA LEU A 644 -7.88 -19.37 20.47
C LEU A 644 -9.19 -18.79 21.02
N GLN A 645 -10.19 -18.60 20.16
CA GLN A 645 -11.51 -18.12 20.56
C GLN A 645 -12.20 -19.10 21.53
N ASN A 646 -12.08 -20.41 21.30
CA ASN A 646 -12.60 -21.42 22.21
C ASN A 646 -11.86 -21.42 23.55
N ASP A 647 -10.54 -21.28 23.54
CA ASP A 647 -9.74 -21.18 24.77
C ASP A 647 -10.16 -19.94 25.61
N VAL A 648 -10.38 -18.79 24.95
CA VAL A 648 -10.89 -17.55 25.58
C VAL A 648 -12.27 -17.77 26.21
N ARG A 649 -13.21 -18.42 25.47
CA ARG A 649 -14.55 -18.74 25.99
C ARG A 649 -14.49 -19.61 27.21
N GLN A 650 -13.64 -20.64 27.21
CA GLN A 650 -13.48 -21.56 28.34
C GLN A 650 -12.88 -20.82 29.54
N MET A 651 -11.85 -20.00 29.36
CA MET A 651 -11.23 -19.24 30.47
C MET A 651 -12.20 -18.26 31.12
N TYR A 652 -13.15 -17.67 30.39
CA TYR A 652 -14.21 -16.85 31.00
C TYR A 652 -15.32 -17.64 31.67
N ALA A 653 -15.73 -18.76 31.08
CA ALA A 653 -16.86 -19.54 31.58
C ALA A 653 -16.48 -20.38 32.82
N ASP A 654 -15.28 -20.93 32.85
CA ASP A 654 -14.78 -21.79 33.94
C ASP A 654 -13.33 -21.46 34.32
N PRO A 655 -13.10 -20.31 34.96
CA PRO A 655 -11.74 -19.83 35.25
C PRO A 655 -10.94 -20.77 36.14
N GLU A 656 -11.58 -21.33 37.18
CA GLU A 656 -10.91 -22.17 38.18
C GLU A 656 -10.34 -23.48 37.58
N ASN A 657 -11.01 -24.05 36.58
CA ASN A 657 -10.57 -25.27 35.89
C ASN A 657 -9.73 -24.96 34.62
N SER A 658 -9.52 -23.70 34.31
CA SER A 658 -8.79 -23.26 33.09
C SER A 658 -7.32 -22.92 33.36
N LYS A 659 -6.75 -23.32 34.49
CA LYS A 659 -5.35 -22.99 34.85
C LYS A 659 -4.34 -23.32 33.74
N VAL A 660 -4.47 -24.48 33.11
CA VAL A 660 -3.60 -24.92 32.01
C VAL A 660 -3.68 -23.98 30.80
N LEU A 661 -4.86 -23.40 30.53
CA LEU A 661 -5.04 -22.44 29.45
C LEU A 661 -4.42 -21.07 29.78
N PHE A 662 -4.58 -20.59 31.02
CA PHE A 662 -3.92 -19.37 31.47
C PHE A 662 -2.40 -19.50 31.42
N GLU A 663 -1.82 -20.63 31.83
CA GLU A 663 -0.39 -20.90 31.73
C GLU A 663 0.06 -21.03 30.24
N LYS A 664 -0.70 -21.77 29.40
CA LYS A 664 -0.44 -21.95 27.99
C LYS A 664 -0.32 -20.60 27.26
N HIS A 665 -1.27 -19.70 27.51
CA HIS A 665 -1.32 -18.41 26.85
C HIS A 665 -0.59 -17.30 27.63
N ARG A 666 0.08 -17.61 28.74
CA ARG A 666 0.82 -16.65 29.60
C ARG A 666 -0.03 -15.44 29.98
N VAL A 667 -1.30 -15.69 30.36
CA VAL A 667 -2.21 -14.62 30.75
C VAL A 667 -1.80 -14.03 32.09
N ASP A 668 -1.61 -12.71 32.14
CA ASP A 668 -1.29 -11.97 33.37
C ASP A 668 -2.51 -11.25 33.92
N TYR A 669 -3.38 -10.77 33.03
CA TYR A 669 -4.55 -9.97 33.42
C TYR A 669 -5.82 -10.43 32.71
N ILE A 670 -6.95 -10.30 33.42
CA ILE A 670 -8.31 -10.59 32.92
C ILE A 670 -9.09 -9.27 32.89
N VAL A 671 -9.64 -8.90 31.74
CA VAL A 671 -10.55 -7.75 31.59
C VAL A 671 -11.97 -8.23 31.65
N VAL A 672 -12.81 -7.53 32.38
CA VAL A 672 -14.26 -7.78 32.47
C VAL A 672 -14.99 -6.46 32.30
N GLY A 673 -15.63 -6.29 31.17
CA GLY A 673 -16.42 -5.11 30.83
C GLY A 673 -17.66 -5.45 30.01
N PRO A 674 -18.36 -4.46 29.50
CA PRO A 674 -19.55 -4.69 28.66
C PRO A 674 -19.25 -5.52 27.42
N ASP A 675 -18.06 -5.37 26.84
CA ASP A 675 -17.65 -6.08 25.62
C ASP A 675 -17.44 -7.57 25.87
N GLU A 676 -16.77 -7.92 26.97
CA GLU A 676 -16.55 -9.31 27.40
C GLU A 676 -17.87 -9.98 27.75
N LYS A 677 -18.72 -9.32 28.57
CA LYS A 677 -20.05 -9.80 28.94
C LYS A 677 -21.00 -9.94 27.76
N GLY A 678 -20.84 -9.10 26.74
CA GLY A 678 -21.60 -9.17 25.49
C GLY A 678 -21.15 -10.29 24.55
N SER A 679 -19.88 -10.71 24.64
CA SER A 679 -19.28 -11.73 23.79
C SER A 679 -19.22 -13.11 24.39
N TYR A 680 -19.12 -13.21 25.74
CA TYR A 680 -18.87 -14.46 26.47
C TYR A 680 -19.74 -14.62 27.70
N THR A 681 -19.90 -15.86 28.16
CA THR A 681 -20.42 -16.17 29.51
C THR A 681 -19.29 -15.92 30.49
N VAL A 682 -19.35 -14.84 31.26
CA VAL A 682 -18.30 -14.46 32.23
C VAL A 682 -18.69 -14.87 33.63
N ASN A 683 -17.88 -15.74 34.25
CA ASN A 683 -18.06 -16.17 35.67
C ASN A 683 -17.20 -15.29 36.58
N GLU A 684 -17.71 -14.10 36.92
CA GLU A 684 -16.98 -13.12 37.73
C GLU A 684 -16.62 -13.62 39.13
N ASP A 685 -17.47 -14.44 39.76
CA ASP A 685 -17.22 -14.95 41.11
C ASP A 685 -16.04 -15.93 41.10
N ALA A 686 -15.96 -16.79 40.08
CA ALA A 686 -14.81 -17.67 39.90
C ALA A 686 -13.52 -16.90 39.54
N ILE A 687 -13.61 -15.81 38.76
CA ILE A 687 -12.44 -14.94 38.48
C ILE A 687 -11.88 -14.35 39.78
N LYS A 688 -12.73 -13.86 40.70
CA LYS A 688 -12.30 -13.29 42.00
C LYS A 688 -11.56 -14.29 42.88
N ASN A 689 -11.82 -15.61 42.72
CA ASN A 689 -11.11 -16.63 43.45
C ASN A 689 -9.66 -16.82 42.97
N ILE A 690 -9.40 -16.63 41.72
CA ILE A 690 -8.08 -16.87 41.11
C ILE A 690 -7.28 -15.61 40.82
N ALA A 691 -7.89 -14.42 40.91
CA ALA A 691 -7.28 -13.14 40.52
C ALA A 691 -7.68 -12.01 41.49
N ASP A 692 -6.80 -11.03 41.62
CA ASP A 692 -7.03 -9.85 42.47
C ASP A 692 -7.45 -8.67 41.57
N MET A 693 -8.51 -7.96 41.96
CA MET A 693 -9.00 -6.79 41.27
C MET A 693 -8.02 -5.63 41.43
N VAL A 694 -7.45 -5.12 40.31
CA VAL A 694 -6.46 -4.03 40.29
C VAL A 694 -6.99 -2.74 39.67
N TYR A 695 -8.11 -2.82 38.93
CA TYR A 695 -8.80 -1.67 38.35
C TYR A 695 -10.31 -1.90 38.35
N ASN A 696 -11.10 -0.87 38.70
CA ASN A 696 -12.56 -0.92 38.66
C ASN A 696 -13.14 0.48 38.49
N GLU A 697 -13.28 0.91 37.26
CA GLU A 697 -13.88 2.22 36.92
C GLU A 697 -14.77 2.12 35.68
N ASN A 698 -15.84 2.90 35.65
CA ASN A 698 -16.73 3.07 34.50
C ASN A 698 -17.26 1.77 33.88
N GLY A 699 -17.49 0.74 34.73
CA GLY A 699 -18.03 -0.54 34.31
C GLY A 699 -17.01 -1.51 33.71
N ILE A 700 -15.71 -1.15 33.68
CA ILE A 700 -14.62 -2.04 33.29
C ILE A 700 -13.80 -2.40 34.53
N GLN A 701 -13.52 -3.68 34.69
CA GLN A 701 -12.70 -4.25 35.74
C GLN A 701 -11.48 -4.94 35.14
N VAL A 702 -10.33 -4.81 35.80
CA VAL A 702 -9.13 -5.59 35.47
C VAL A 702 -8.69 -6.36 36.71
N TYR A 703 -8.42 -7.62 36.48
CA TYR A 703 -7.95 -8.54 37.53
C TYR A 703 -6.55 -9.02 37.15
N LYS A 704 -5.62 -9.03 38.13
CA LYS A 704 -4.27 -9.62 37.97
C LYS A 704 -4.34 -11.07 38.50
N LEU A 705 -3.90 -12.04 37.71
CA LEU A 705 -3.80 -13.44 38.10
C LEU A 705 -2.82 -13.62 39.25
N LYS A 706 -3.19 -14.52 40.20
CA LYS A 706 -2.36 -14.81 41.41
C LYS A 706 -1.17 -15.68 41.08
#